data_8f602c183caa26dd353fd83b7678abd7
#
_entry.id   8f602c183caa26dd353fd83b7678abd7
#
_cell.length_a   1.000
_cell.length_b   1.000
_cell.length_c   1.000
_cell.angle_alpha   90.00
_cell.angle_beta   90.00
_cell.angle_gamma   90.00
#
_symmetry.space_group_name_H-M   'P 1'
#
loop_
_entity.id
_entity.type
_entity.pdbx_description
1 polymer ?
#
loop_
_entity_poly.entity_id
_entity_poly.type
_entity_poly.pdbx_seq_one_letter_code
_entity_poly.pdbx_strand_id
1 'polypeptide(L)'
;MSFPGDLPITPALVRKHKINDAEYRKVLDALGREPTYTELGVFSVMWSEHCSYKSSRAHLRRLPTKGPRVIQGPGENAGVVDIGDGFAAVFKMESHNHPSFIEPYQGAATGVGGILRDVFTMGARPIAGLNSLRFGRPDHPRTPELLRGVVAGIGGYGNSIGVPTVGGEVQFDARYDGNILVNAFTCGVARADRIFYGRASGIGNLILYIGARTGRDGIHGATMASDEFSAGGPSQRPTMQVGDPFMGKLLLEACLELFQEDILEGIQDMGAAGLTSSSVEMAGRAQNGIELDLDAVPRRAKAMTPYEILLSESQERMLLVAKQGKEQRVLDICKKWELEAAVIGRVTDTGRWVIKATPGFDPLEGGGARAPVVACDLPIDALTDGAPVYERPRAADPKLAERTRLAPADIPIPRDLGAELLALAGSPNLGSRAWVWQQYDHIVRGGTVVRPGSDAAVVRVPCEKDGARIEKYLAFAVDCNGRHVELDPFQGGAMAVAEACRNLVCAGAEPIGLTDCLNFGNPERPEVMEQIARAIDGVAAACLSLGVPIVSGNVSLYNDTDGRAILPTPTIAGVGLVDSPESIVTSFFKEAGDVVVLFGEPSADPATLGGGEYLARASGRGAVGDPPVIDLDAERRLQGLVLELARGRRLRSAHDVSDGGLAIALAECCVGGPDPRRDVGARVDLDAPGGPPSHASDPGGGRDLRGLDDLHNDLHKRSLGATALFFGEAPSRVVVSVLRDHAGDVLAAAARAGVPARELGVVGGRSLSIAIAPRRADLEKPDAIELVPQSFGDECAHTPRTRVRPDLGEQRSVDGR
;
A
#
# COMPACT_ATOMS: atom_id res chain seq x y z
N MET A 1 4.59 35.72 -27.24
CA MET A 1 3.60 35.42 -28.32
C MET A 1 2.60 34.42 -27.73
N SER A 2 1.32 34.54 -28.06
CA SER A 2 0.30 33.58 -27.61
C SER A 2 0.14 32.48 -28.65
N PHE A 3 -0.03 31.26 -28.18
CA PHE A 3 -0.39 30.12 -29.02
C PHE A 3 -1.89 30.06 -29.26
N PRO A 4 -2.36 29.45 -30.35
CA PRO A 4 -3.79 29.22 -30.53
C PRO A 4 -4.39 28.48 -29.32
N GLY A 5 -5.42 29.04 -28.72
CA GLY A 5 -6.07 28.49 -27.52
C GLY A 5 -5.55 29.04 -26.18
N ASP A 6 -4.51 29.86 -26.18
CA ASP A 6 -4.06 30.51 -24.93
C ASP A 6 -5.14 31.45 -24.38
N LEU A 7 -5.38 31.36 -23.07
CA LEU A 7 -6.31 32.23 -22.35
C LEU A 7 -5.56 33.39 -21.68
N PRO A 8 -6.18 34.59 -21.59
CA PRO A 8 -5.59 35.68 -20.84
C PRO A 8 -5.52 35.34 -19.35
N ILE A 9 -4.41 35.71 -18.72
CA ILE A 9 -4.23 35.48 -17.27
C ILE A 9 -5.15 36.43 -16.52
N THR A 10 -6.04 35.88 -15.73
CA THR A 10 -6.98 36.60 -14.87
C THR A 10 -6.97 35.98 -13.47
N PRO A 11 -7.36 36.74 -12.43
CA PRO A 11 -7.45 36.15 -11.06
C PRO A 11 -8.39 34.94 -10.99
N ALA A 12 -9.42 34.89 -11.81
CA ALA A 12 -10.32 33.76 -11.91
C ALA A 12 -9.61 32.52 -12.50
N LEU A 13 -8.80 32.71 -13.55
CA LEU A 13 -8.01 31.65 -14.18
C LEU A 13 -6.93 31.14 -13.24
N VAL A 14 -6.23 32.00 -12.50
CA VAL A 14 -5.22 31.61 -11.49
C VAL A 14 -5.85 30.73 -10.41
N ARG A 15 -7.01 31.12 -9.86
CA ARG A 15 -7.75 30.32 -8.90
C ARG A 15 -8.23 28.97 -9.49
N LYS A 16 -8.64 28.98 -10.77
CA LYS A 16 -9.01 27.72 -11.46
C LYS A 16 -7.84 26.74 -11.54
N HIS A 17 -6.62 27.26 -11.62
CA HIS A 17 -5.38 26.46 -11.59
C HIS A 17 -4.92 26.10 -10.16
N LYS A 18 -5.76 26.34 -9.13
CA LYS A 18 -5.48 26.00 -7.71
C LYS A 18 -4.20 26.69 -7.17
N ILE A 19 -3.83 27.82 -7.75
CA ILE A 19 -2.76 28.70 -7.27
C ILE A 19 -3.41 29.79 -6.42
N ASN A 20 -3.03 29.88 -5.15
CA ASN A 20 -3.51 30.92 -4.26
C ASN A 20 -2.74 32.24 -4.46
N ASP A 21 -3.23 33.33 -3.85
CA ASP A 21 -2.65 34.66 -4.05
C ASP A 21 -1.18 34.77 -3.58
N ALA A 22 -0.78 34.05 -2.56
CA ALA A 22 0.60 34.01 -2.06
C ALA A 22 1.52 33.21 -3.01
N GLU A 23 1.02 32.09 -3.52
CA GLU A 23 1.71 31.29 -4.53
C GLU A 23 1.85 32.06 -5.83
N TYR A 24 0.79 32.78 -6.26
CA TYR A 24 0.86 33.58 -7.49
C TYR A 24 1.90 34.71 -7.40
N ARG A 25 2.03 35.39 -6.24
CA ARG A 25 3.10 36.36 -6.02
C ARG A 25 4.49 35.70 -6.17
N LYS A 26 4.70 34.53 -5.63
CA LYS A 26 5.96 33.78 -5.81
C LYS A 26 6.23 33.47 -7.30
N VAL A 27 5.19 33.14 -8.08
CA VAL A 27 5.32 32.95 -9.53
C VAL A 27 5.79 34.25 -10.20
N LEU A 28 5.17 35.37 -9.87
CA LEU A 28 5.59 36.68 -10.43
C LEU A 28 7.02 37.04 -10.03
N ASP A 29 7.39 36.82 -8.79
CA ASP A 29 8.75 37.05 -8.28
C ASP A 29 9.79 36.17 -8.98
N ALA A 30 9.50 34.91 -9.19
CA ALA A 30 10.38 33.97 -9.87
C ALA A 30 10.57 34.30 -11.36
N LEU A 31 9.54 34.82 -12.02
CA LEU A 31 9.57 35.13 -13.44
C LEU A 31 9.98 36.56 -13.75
N GLY A 32 9.75 37.51 -12.83
CA GLY A 32 9.88 38.95 -13.06
C GLY A 32 8.86 39.51 -14.08
N ARG A 33 7.84 38.72 -14.43
CA ARG A 33 6.77 39.03 -15.39
C ARG A 33 5.54 38.17 -15.14
N GLU A 34 4.43 38.48 -15.79
CA GLU A 34 3.28 37.55 -15.81
C GLU A 34 3.64 36.22 -16.53
N PRO A 35 3.16 35.08 -16.04
CA PRO A 35 3.31 33.80 -16.73
C PRO A 35 2.47 33.78 -18.02
N THR A 36 2.88 33.01 -19.02
CA THR A 36 2.02 32.59 -20.12
C THR A 36 0.95 31.60 -19.62
N TYR A 37 -0.08 31.33 -20.42
CA TYR A 37 -1.10 30.34 -20.07
C TYR A 37 -0.48 28.96 -19.81
N THR A 38 0.46 28.55 -20.67
CA THR A 38 1.18 27.29 -20.52
C THR A 38 2.04 27.26 -19.26
N GLU A 39 2.78 28.34 -18.97
CA GLU A 39 3.58 28.46 -17.74
C GLU A 39 2.74 28.41 -16.47
N LEU A 40 1.55 29.05 -16.47
CA LEU A 40 0.61 28.95 -15.35
C LEU A 40 0.18 27.50 -15.11
N GLY A 41 -0.09 26.74 -16.18
CA GLY A 41 -0.41 25.32 -16.08
C GLY A 41 0.75 24.49 -15.51
N VAL A 42 1.97 24.78 -15.91
CA VAL A 42 3.18 24.13 -15.38
C VAL A 42 3.33 24.38 -13.87
N PHE A 43 3.23 25.62 -13.42
CA PHE A 43 3.25 25.93 -11.98
C PHE A 43 2.11 25.23 -11.22
N SER A 44 0.92 25.18 -11.80
CA SER A 44 -0.26 24.53 -11.19
C SER A 44 0.00 23.07 -10.87
N VAL A 45 0.59 22.31 -11.80
CA VAL A 45 0.87 20.88 -11.58
C VAL A 45 2.11 20.66 -10.71
N MET A 46 3.19 21.40 -10.96
CA MET A 46 4.43 21.23 -10.18
C MET A 46 4.30 21.67 -8.71
N TRP A 47 3.42 22.64 -8.43
CA TRP A 47 3.13 23.10 -7.08
C TRP A 47 1.86 22.50 -6.48
N SER A 48 1.25 21.53 -7.17
CA SER A 48 0.18 20.72 -6.57
C SER A 48 0.67 19.96 -5.34
N GLU A 49 -0.21 19.57 -4.43
CA GLU A 49 0.16 18.74 -3.28
C GLU A 49 0.77 17.40 -3.72
N HIS A 50 0.24 16.84 -4.82
CA HIS A 50 0.69 15.55 -5.35
C HIS A 50 2.15 15.59 -5.84
N CYS A 51 2.60 16.67 -6.51
CA CYS A 51 3.98 16.76 -7.02
C CYS A 51 4.96 17.36 -6.02
N SER A 52 4.55 18.35 -5.22
CA SER A 52 5.46 19.13 -4.35
C SER A 52 5.48 18.66 -2.90
N TYR A 53 4.47 17.86 -2.47
CA TYR A 53 4.30 17.46 -1.06
C TYR A 53 4.29 18.66 -0.10
N LYS A 54 3.73 19.79 -0.55
CA LYS A 54 3.86 21.10 0.12
C LYS A 54 3.36 21.12 1.56
N SER A 55 2.39 20.28 1.93
CA SER A 55 1.85 20.20 3.28
C SER A 55 2.52 19.10 4.12
N SER A 56 3.07 18.04 3.52
CA SER A 56 3.61 16.88 4.23
C SER A 56 5.14 16.84 4.29
N ARG A 57 5.84 17.50 3.37
CA ARG A 57 7.32 17.45 3.22
C ARG A 57 8.08 17.72 4.53
N ALA A 58 7.61 18.66 5.36
CA ALA A 58 8.24 18.97 6.65
C ALA A 58 8.17 17.78 7.63
N HIS A 59 7.12 16.98 7.57
CA HIS A 59 6.91 15.81 8.42
C HIS A 59 7.61 14.56 7.89
N LEU A 60 7.59 14.33 6.57
CA LEU A 60 8.26 13.20 5.92
C LEU A 60 9.76 13.13 6.22
N ARG A 61 10.43 14.27 6.43
CA ARG A 61 11.84 14.34 6.81
C ARG A 61 12.19 13.64 8.12
N ARG A 62 11.18 13.28 8.95
CA ARG A 62 11.37 12.56 10.21
C ARG A 62 11.46 11.05 10.04
N LEU A 63 11.05 10.54 8.88
CA LEU A 63 11.13 9.12 8.58
C LEU A 63 12.61 8.67 8.48
N PRO A 64 12.98 7.54 9.08
CA PRO A 64 14.31 6.98 8.94
C PRO A 64 14.47 6.35 7.55
N THR A 65 15.35 6.93 6.74
CA THR A 65 15.53 6.54 5.33
C THR A 65 16.88 5.90 5.05
N LYS A 66 17.71 5.70 6.08
CA LYS A 66 19.06 5.14 5.97
C LYS A 66 19.16 3.81 6.69
N GLY A 67 19.93 2.89 6.14
CA GLY A 67 20.18 1.59 6.72
C GLY A 67 21.35 0.89 6.02
N PRO A 68 21.87 -0.20 6.58
CA PRO A 68 23.08 -0.86 6.05
C PRO A 68 22.88 -1.48 4.64
N ARG A 69 21.63 -1.79 4.28
CA ARG A 69 21.27 -2.34 2.96
C ARG A 69 20.75 -1.30 1.99
N VAL A 70 20.55 -0.04 2.39
CA VAL A 70 19.98 0.99 1.52
C VAL A 70 21.02 1.45 0.50
N ILE A 71 20.73 1.21 -0.77
CA ILE A 71 21.50 1.74 -1.91
C ILE A 71 20.92 3.10 -2.33
N GLN A 72 19.59 3.19 -2.45
CA GLN A 72 18.85 4.41 -2.77
C GLN A 72 17.64 4.54 -1.85
N GLY A 73 17.57 5.64 -1.12
CA GLY A 73 16.41 6.08 -0.35
C GLY A 73 15.45 6.93 -1.19
N PRO A 74 14.51 7.66 -0.54
CA PRO A 74 13.55 8.53 -1.25
C PRO A 74 14.25 9.62 -2.07
N GLY A 75 13.63 10.03 -3.19
CA GLY A 75 14.13 11.08 -4.10
C GLY A 75 14.36 10.63 -5.54
N GLU A 76 14.26 9.34 -5.80
CA GLU A 76 14.19 8.74 -7.15
C GLU A 76 12.86 8.02 -7.35
N ASN A 77 12.67 7.37 -8.48
CA ASN A 77 11.39 6.71 -8.83
C ASN A 77 11.00 5.60 -7.85
N ALA A 78 11.98 4.86 -7.31
CA ALA A 78 11.76 3.81 -6.31
C ALA A 78 12.93 3.73 -5.33
N GLY A 79 12.72 3.06 -4.20
CA GLY A 79 13.76 2.73 -3.25
C GLY A 79 14.54 1.48 -3.68
N VAL A 80 15.82 1.41 -3.30
CA VAL A 80 16.71 0.31 -3.67
C VAL A 80 17.42 -0.22 -2.43
N VAL A 81 17.32 -1.53 -2.19
CA VAL A 81 18.00 -2.21 -1.07
C VAL A 81 18.83 -3.40 -1.57
N ASP A 82 19.99 -3.57 -0.98
CA ASP A 82 20.89 -4.69 -1.26
C ASP A 82 20.31 -6.02 -0.74
N ILE A 83 20.22 -7.01 -1.60
CA ILE A 83 19.82 -8.39 -1.27
C ILE A 83 20.97 -9.38 -1.31
N GLY A 84 22.20 -8.88 -1.39
CA GLY A 84 23.43 -9.67 -1.45
C GLY A 84 23.75 -10.22 -2.83
N ASP A 85 24.94 -10.77 -2.98
CA ASP A 85 25.48 -11.35 -4.22
C ASP A 85 25.53 -10.40 -5.42
N GLY A 86 25.53 -9.08 -5.20
CA GLY A 86 25.54 -8.05 -6.24
C GLY A 86 24.17 -7.77 -6.84
N PHE A 87 23.08 -8.16 -6.16
CA PHE A 87 21.69 -7.87 -6.55
C PHE A 87 21.00 -6.93 -5.57
N ALA A 88 20.03 -6.22 -6.07
CA ALA A 88 19.20 -5.30 -5.31
C ALA A 88 17.72 -5.50 -5.59
N ALA A 89 16.89 -5.33 -4.57
CA ALA A 89 15.45 -5.17 -4.69
C ALA A 89 15.11 -3.70 -4.87
N VAL A 90 14.27 -3.41 -5.85
CA VAL A 90 13.78 -2.07 -6.19
C VAL A 90 12.27 -2.06 -6.02
N PHE A 91 11.74 -1.21 -5.15
CA PHE A 91 10.31 -1.24 -4.85
C PHE A 91 9.74 0.11 -4.42
N LYS A 92 8.45 0.25 -4.66
CA LYS A 92 7.65 1.40 -4.25
C LYS A 92 6.18 1.00 -4.13
N MET A 93 5.42 1.72 -3.33
CA MET A 93 3.97 1.72 -3.33
C MET A 93 3.45 3.11 -3.67
N GLU A 94 2.36 3.16 -4.45
CA GLU A 94 1.72 4.41 -4.83
C GLU A 94 0.20 4.28 -4.84
N SER A 95 -0.49 5.37 -4.53
CA SER A 95 -1.95 5.46 -4.52
C SER A 95 -2.49 5.89 -5.88
N HIS A 96 -3.58 5.26 -6.30
CA HIS A 96 -4.35 5.65 -7.48
C HIS A 96 -5.85 5.74 -7.16
N ASN A 97 -6.19 6.48 -6.09
CA ASN A 97 -7.50 6.49 -5.44
C ASN A 97 -8.59 7.19 -6.29
N HIS A 98 -8.43 8.49 -6.52
CA HIS A 98 -9.40 9.32 -7.25
C HIS A 98 -9.71 8.78 -8.66
N PRO A 99 -8.70 8.42 -9.49
CA PRO A 99 -8.97 7.81 -10.78
C PRO A 99 -9.77 6.52 -10.68
N SER A 100 -9.45 5.66 -9.72
CA SER A 100 -10.15 4.37 -9.53
C SER A 100 -11.58 4.53 -9.02
N PHE A 101 -11.90 5.61 -8.32
CA PHE A 101 -13.27 5.90 -7.92
C PHE A 101 -14.14 6.38 -9.09
N ILE A 102 -13.53 7.07 -10.09
CA ILE A 102 -14.23 7.60 -11.27
C ILE A 102 -14.40 6.51 -12.33
N GLU A 103 -13.30 5.85 -12.72
CA GLU A 103 -13.23 4.78 -13.72
C GLU A 103 -12.46 3.60 -13.13
N PRO A 104 -13.12 2.69 -12.40
CA PRO A 104 -12.44 1.73 -11.55
C PRO A 104 -11.51 0.77 -12.29
N TYR A 105 -11.84 0.36 -13.52
CA TYR A 105 -10.97 -0.48 -14.33
C TYR A 105 -9.72 0.28 -14.78
N GLN A 106 -9.89 1.43 -15.43
CA GLN A 106 -8.77 2.19 -16.00
C GLN A 106 -7.91 2.81 -14.90
N GLY A 107 -8.53 3.32 -13.84
CA GLY A 107 -7.81 3.86 -12.70
C GLY A 107 -6.91 2.83 -12.03
N ALA A 108 -7.42 1.64 -11.76
CA ALA A 108 -6.64 0.57 -11.15
C ALA A 108 -5.58 -0.02 -12.10
N ALA A 109 -5.91 -0.18 -13.39
CA ALA A 109 -4.96 -0.62 -14.40
C ALA A 109 -3.78 0.35 -14.53
N THR A 110 -4.06 1.66 -14.54
CA THR A 110 -3.03 2.70 -14.60
C THR A 110 -2.19 2.75 -13.32
N GLY A 111 -2.81 2.53 -12.14
CA GLY A 111 -2.08 2.41 -10.88
C GLY A 111 -1.03 1.30 -10.92
N VAL A 112 -1.40 0.11 -11.41
CA VAL A 112 -0.45 -0.99 -11.61
C VAL A 112 0.60 -0.64 -12.65
N GLY A 113 0.21 -0.06 -13.79
CA GLY A 113 1.12 0.34 -14.87
C GLY A 113 2.14 1.38 -14.42
N GLY A 114 1.69 2.40 -13.67
CA GLY A 114 2.55 3.46 -13.13
C GLY A 114 3.61 2.94 -12.19
N ILE A 115 3.20 2.13 -11.20
CA ILE A 115 4.17 1.60 -10.23
C ILE A 115 5.15 0.59 -10.84
N LEU A 116 4.74 -0.13 -11.87
CA LEU A 116 5.64 -0.99 -12.64
C LEU A 116 6.70 -0.16 -13.36
N ARG A 117 6.31 0.99 -13.97
CA ARG A 117 7.23 1.91 -14.65
C ARG A 117 8.27 2.48 -13.70
N ASP A 118 7.86 2.94 -12.51
CA ASP A 118 8.79 3.44 -11.50
C ASP A 118 9.90 2.43 -11.19
N VAL A 119 9.52 1.16 -11.03
CA VAL A 119 10.46 0.09 -10.69
C VAL A 119 11.39 -0.25 -11.87
N PHE A 120 10.84 -0.43 -13.09
CA PHE A 120 11.73 -0.79 -14.18
C PHE A 120 12.56 0.38 -14.73
N THR A 121 12.13 1.63 -14.53
CA THR A 121 12.95 2.83 -14.79
C THR A 121 14.28 2.80 -14.05
N MET A 122 14.30 2.20 -12.85
CA MET A 122 15.52 2.03 -12.05
C MET A 122 16.43 0.87 -12.53
N GLY A 123 16.10 0.19 -13.64
CA GLY A 123 16.86 -0.93 -14.18
C GLY A 123 16.41 -2.30 -13.65
N ALA A 124 15.34 -2.37 -12.87
CA ALA A 124 14.87 -3.60 -12.25
C ALA A 124 13.81 -4.30 -13.10
N ARG A 125 13.90 -5.62 -13.21
CA ARG A 125 12.79 -6.43 -13.74
C ARG A 125 11.76 -6.65 -12.65
N PRO A 126 10.50 -6.20 -12.83
CA PRO A 126 9.42 -6.46 -11.88
C PRO A 126 9.19 -7.97 -11.70
N ILE A 127 9.03 -8.41 -10.46
CA ILE A 127 8.87 -9.81 -10.07
C ILE A 127 7.63 -10.09 -9.25
N ALA A 128 7.06 -9.07 -8.60
CA ALA A 128 5.87 -9.20 -7.75
C ALA A 128 5.11 -7.88 -7.64
N GLY A 129 3.80 -7.96 -7.57
CA GLY A 129 2.89 -6.89 -7.20
C GLY A 129 2.02 -7.28 -6.01
N LEU A 130 1.64 -6.29 -5.20
CA LEU A 130 0.62 -6.37 -4.16
C LEU A 130 -0.30 -5.15 -4.25
N ASN A 131 -1.47 -5.23 -3.60
CA ASN A 131 -2.35 -4.09 -3.53
C ASN A 131 -2.97 -3.97 -2.13
N SER A 132 -3.08 -2.75 -1.62
CA SER A 132 -3.91 -2.45 -0.45
C SER A 132 -5.15 -1.71 -0.92
N LEU A 133 -6.30 -2.36 -0.77
CA LEU A 133 -7.58 -1.90 -1.31
C LEU A 133 -8.55 -1.58 -0.16
N ARG A 134 -9.22 -0.43 -0.23
CA ARG A 134 -10.25 -0.03 0.71
C ARG A 134 -11.52 0.36 -0.04
N PHE A 135 -12.64 -0.23 0.34
CA PHE A 135 -13.95 0.03 -0.27
C PHE A 135 -14.96 0.46 0.77
N GLY A 136 -16.02 1.10 0.31
CA GLY A 136 -17.20 1.37 1.13
C GLY A 136 -17.88 0.09 1.61
N ARG A 137 -18.94 0.26 2.40
CA ARG A 137 -19.73 -0.90 2.89
C ARG A 137 -20.15 -1.81 1.73
N PRO A 138 -20.13 -3.13 1.92
CA PRO A 138 -20.55 -4.08 0.86
C PRO A 138 -21.97 -3.86 0.32
N ASP A 139 -22.88 -3.34 1.14
CA ASP A 139 -24.28 -3.03 0.78
C ASP A 139 -24.43 -1.62 0.15
N HIS A 140 -23.37 -0.82 0.10
CA HIS A 140 -23.42 0.48 -0.59
C HIS A 140 -23.56 0.27 -2.11
N PRO A 141 -24.47 1.01 -2.78
CA PRO A 141 -24.81 0.75 -4.19
C PRO A 141 -23.66 0.70 -5.17
N ARG A 142 -22.60 1.51 -4.93
CA ARG A 142 -21.43 1.57 -5.81
C ARG A 142 -20.34 0.54 -5.48
N THR A 143 -20.29 0.02 -4.28
CA THR A 143 -19.18 -0.87 -3.85
C THR A 143 -19.02 -2.11 -4.75
N PRO A 144 -20.08 -2.83 -5.17
CA PRO A 144 -19.92 -3.98 -6.05
C PRO A 144 -19.36 -3.65 -7.43
N GLU A 145 -19.69 -2.48 -7.99
CA GLU A 145 -19.15 -2.00 -9.25
C GLU A 145 -17.68 -1.62 -9.10
N LEU A 146 -17.36 -0.82 -8.08
CA LEU A 146 -16.00 -0.37 -7.79
C LEU A 146 -15.06 -1.56 -7.53
N LEU A 147 -15.47 -2.50 -6.69
CA LEU A 147 -14.69 -3.70 -6.39
C LEU A 147 -14.40 -4.53 -7.65
N ARG A 148 -15.45 -4.82 -8.45
CA ARG A 148 -15.27 -5.57 -9.70
C ARG A 148 -14.36 -4.85 -10.69
N GLY A 149 -14.56 -3.56 -10.88
CA GLY A 149 -13.77 -2.75 -11.82
C GLY A 149 -12.32 -2.66 -11.40
N VAL A 150 -12.04 -2.37 -10.13
CA VAL A 150 -10.68 -2.29 -9.58
C VAL A 150 -9.95 -3.63 -9.71
N VAL A 151 -10.56 -4.72 -9.26
CA VAL A 151 -9.96 -6.06 -9.34
C VAL A 151 -9.71 -6.48 -10.78
N ALA A 152 -10.66 -6.19 -11.68
CA ALA A 152 -10.49 -6.47 -13.11
C ALA A 152 -9.37 -5.61 -13.74
N GLY A 153 -9.23 -4.34 -13.34
CA GLY A 153 -8.17 -3.46 -13.82
C GLY A 153 -6.78 -3.92 -13.37
N ILE A 154 -6.62 -4.28 -12.10
CA ILE A 154 -5.37 -4.84 -11.55
C ILE A 154 -5.01 -6.13 -12.28
N GLY A 155 -5.97 -7.07 -12.37
CA GLY A 155 -5.75 -8.34 -13.08
C GLY A 155 -5.47 -8.14 -14.57
N GLY A 156 -6.24 -7.29 -15.23
CA GLY A 156 -6.09 -7.01 -16.66
C GLY A 156 -4.70 -6.47 -17.02
N TYR A 157 -4.16 -5.56 -16.21
CA TYR A 157 -2.81 -5.05 -16.45
C TYR A 157 -1.72 -6.04 -16.02
N GLY A 158 -1.75 -6.52 -14.77
CA GLY A 158 -0.73 -7.39 -14.20
C GLY A 158 -0.58 -8.71 -14.94
N ASN A 159 -1.71 -9.37 -15.27
CA ASN A 159 -1.72 -10.64 -16.00
C ASN A 159 -1.15 -10.48 -17.43
N SER A 160 -1.53 -9.39 -18.12
CA SER A 160 -1.09 -9.13 -19.49
C SER A 160 0.40 -8.81 -19.58
N ILE A 161 0.93 -8.01 -18.65
CA ILE A 161 2.36 -7.69 -18.61
C ILE A 161 3.21 -8.88 -18.11
N GLY A 162 2.59 -9.84 -17.43
CA GLY A 162 3.24 -11.04 -16.90
C GLY A 162 4.02 -10.80 -15.62
N VAL A 163 3.48 -9.97 -14.71
CA VAL A 163 3.99 -9.77 -13.35
C VAL A 163 2.97 -10.32 -12.36
N PRO A 164 3.34 -11.27 -11.48
CA PRO A 164 2.40 -11.90 -10.57
C PRO A 164 1.95 -10.92 -9.48
N THR A 165 0.63 -10.84 -9.24
CA THR A 165 0.08 -10.18 -8.05
C THR A 165 -0.03 -11.22 -6.95
N VAL A 166 0.91 -11.20 -6.01
CA VAL A 166 1.17 -12.32 -5.09
C VAL A 166 0.49 -12.18 -3.73
N GLY A 167 -0.07 -11.01 -3.43
CA GLY A 167 -0.71 -10.74 -2.13
C GLY A 167 -1.40 -9.39 -2.11
N GLY A 168 -1.67 -8.92 -0.89
CA GLY A 168 -2.35 -7.67 -0.63
C GLY A 168 -3.46 -7.82 0.39
N GLU A 169 -4.21 -6.76 0.60
CA GLU A 169 -5.35 -6.71 1.52
C GLU A 169 -6.56 -6.03 0.89
N VAL A 170 -7.73 -6.38 1.39
CA VAL A 170 -9.01 -5.75 0.99
C VAL A 170 -9.85 -5.54 2.25
N GLN A 171 -10.20 -4.31 2.55
CA GLN A 171 -11.03 -3.96 3.70
C GLN A 171 -12.23 -3.10 3.29
N PHE A 172 -13.26 -3.12 4.13
CA PHE A 172 -14.52 -2.43 3.93
C PHE A 172 -14.86 -1.58 5.15
N ASP A 173 -15.15 -0.31 4.93
CA ASP A 173 -15.64 0.59 5.97
C ASP A 173 -16.52 1.70 5.36
N ALA A 174 -17.53 2.14 6.08
CA ALA A 174 -18.43 3.23 5.67
C ALA A 174 -17.70 4.55 5.35
N ARG A 175 -16.48 4.72 5.87
CA ARG A 175 -15.66 5.91 5.62
C ARG A 175 -15.13 5.95 4.19
N TYR A 176 -15.14 4.82 3.47
CA TYR A 176 -14.73 4.73 2.07
C TYR A 176 -15.92 4.69 1.08
N ASP A 177 -17.18 4.88 1.53
CA ASP A 177 -18.37 4.89 0.66
C ASP A 177 -18.27 5.92 -0.48
N GLY A 178 -17.68 7.08 -0.20
CA GLY A 178 -17.52 8.19 -1.15
C GLY A 178 -16.16 8.30 -1.81
N ASN A 179 -15.17 7.57 -1.34
CA ASN A 179 -13.81 7.59 -1.89
C ASN A 179 -13.07 6.30 -1.49
N ILE A 180 -12.71 5.49 -2.47
CA ILE A 180 -11.99 4.23 -2.27
C ILE A 180 -10.48 4.45 -2.25
N LEU A 181 -9.74 3.51 -1.67
CA LEU A 181 -8.28 3.47 -1.78
C LEU A 181 -7.84 2.33 -2.67
N VAL A 182 -6.95 2.64 -3.60
CA VAL A 182 -6.27 1.68 -4.48
C VAL A 182 -4.79 2.00 -4.41
N ASN A 183 -4.07 1.28 -3.57
CA ASN A 183 -2.64 1.42 -3.39
C ASN A 183 -1.96 0.23 -4.06
N ALA A 184 -1.13 0.50 -5.06
CA ALA A 184 -0.43 -0.52 -5.84
C ALA A 184 1.05 -0.54 -5.45
N PHE A 185 1.56 -1.73 -5.14
CA PHE A 185 2.96 -1.99 -4.84
C PHE A 185 3.59 -2.85 -5.92
N THR A 186 4.83 -2.55 -6.25
CA THR A 186 5.66 -3.41 -7.11
C THR A 186 7.07 -3.53 -6.55
N CYS A 187 7.61 -4.75 -6.63
CA CYS A 187 9.02 -5.02 -6.41
C CYS A 187 9.64 -5.63 -7.68
N GLY A 188 10.83 -5.15 -8.01
CA GLY A 188 11.68 -5.71 -9.07
C GLY A 188 13.07 -6.05 -8.53
N VAL A 189 13.85 -6.77 -9.32
CA VAL A 189 15.25 -7.10 -9.02
C VAL A 189 16.16 -6.58 -10.12
N ALA A 190 17.26 -5.93 -9.69
CA ALA A 190 18.30 -5.40 -10.55
C ALA A 190 19.67 -5.88 -10.07
N ARG A 191 20.70 -5.66 -10.89
CA ARG A 191 22.08 -5.71 -10.42
C ARG A 191 22.38 -4.44 -9.62
N ALA A 192 22.98 -4.59 -8.45
CA ALA A 192 23.30 -3.46 -7.56
C ALA A 192 24.30 -2.44 -8.18
N ASP A 193 25.10 -2.88 -9.13
CA ASP A 193 26.04 -2.06 -9.88
C ASP A 193 25.44 -1.42 -11.16
N ARG A 194 24.14 -1.66 -11.45
CA ARG A 194 23.42 -1.15 -12.62
C ARG A 194 22.05 -0.59 -12.26
N ILE A 195 22.04 0.38 -11.38
CA ILE A 195 20.85 1.16 -11.04
C ILE A 195 20.83 2.42 -11.89
N PHE A 196 19.69 2.71 -12.51
CA PHE A 196 19.49 3.89 -13.35
C PHE A 196 18.70 4.96 -12.58
N TYR A 197 19.00 6.21 -12.89
CA TYR A 197 18.47 7.37 -12.18
C TYR A 197 17.82 8.37 -13.13
N GLY A 198 16.84 9.12 -12.62
CA GLY A 198 16.18 10.18 -13.37
C GLY A 198 16.98 11.47 -13.39
N ARG A 199 18.10 11.53 -14.13
CA ARG A 199 19.00 12.68 -14.19
C ARG A 199 19.28 13.13 -15.60
N ALA A 200 19.16 14.45 -15.88
CA ALA A 200 19.56 15.05 -17.14
C ALA A 200 21.01 15.55 -17.06
N SER A 201 21.96 14.61 -17.10
CA SER A 201 23.40 14.92 -17.03
C SER A 201 24.05 14.95 -18.43
N GLY A 202 25.23 15.61 -18.54
CA GLY A 202 25.98 15.72 -19.77
C GLY A 202 25.45 16.82 -20.72
N ILE A 203 26.05 17.99 -20.62
CA ILE A 203 25.69 19.13 -21.48
C ILE A 203 25.79 18.76 -22.94
N GLY A 204 24.74 18.99 -23.72
CA GLY A 204 24.62 18.64 -25.12
C GLY A 204 24.06 17.23 -25.40
N ASN A 205 23.94 16.38 -24.39
CA ASN A 205 23.29 15.08 -24.54
C ASN A 205 21.85 15.24 -25.02
N LEU A 206 21.43 14.35 -25.92
CA LEU A 206 20.11 14.41 -26.51
C LEU A 206 19.06 13.79 -25.60
N ILE A 207 17.90 14.42 -25.57
CA ILE A 207 16.72 13.98 -24.84
C ILE A 207 15.77 13.28 -25.82
N LEU A 208 15.42 12.04 -25.49
CA LEU A 208 14.55 11.22 -26.30
C LEU A 208 13.24 10.91 -25.56
N TYR A 209 12.18 10.99 -26.31
CA TYR A 209 10.86 10.49 -25.95
C TYR A 209 10.71 9.09 -26.52
N ILE A 210 10.23 8.12 -25.71
CA ILE A 210 9.90 6.76 -26.18
C ILE A 210 8.57 6.28 -25.63
N GLY A 211 7.91 5.36 -26.36
CA GLY A 211 6.68 4.69 -25.92
C GLY A 211 5.44 5.11 -26.67
N ALA A 212 4.29 5.19 -26.00
CA ALA A 212 3.01 5.56 -26.61
C ALA A 212 2.98 7.01 -27.11
N ARG A 213 2.14 7.30 -28.11
CA ARG A 213 1.93 8.67 -28.59
C ARG A 213 1.15 9.51 -27.61
N THR A 214 1.52 10.76 -27.43
CA THR A 214 0.84 11.74 -26.57
C THR A 214 -0.57 12.06 -27.09
N GLY A 215 -1.56 11.91 -26.21
CA GLY A 215 -2.95 12.31 -26.43
C GLY A 215 -3.40 13.37 -25.39
N ARG A 216 -4.71 13.60 -25.31
CA ARG A 216 -5.30 14.53 -24.31
C ARG A 216 -5.71 13.86 -23.00
N ASP A 217 -5.14 12.72 -22.70
CA ASP A 217 -5.47 11.96 -21.50
C ASP A 217 -4.85 12.59 -20.27
N GLY A 218 -5.56 12.55 -19.15
CA GLY A 218 -5.05 12.93 -17.84
C GLY A 218 -4.66 14.40 -17.68
N ILE A 219 -5.01 15.30 -18.62
CA ILE A 219 -4.72 16.72 -18.47
C ILE A 219 -5.39 17.22 -17.17
N HIS A 220 -4.59 17.76 -16.25
CA HIS A 220 -4.97 18.09 -14.87
C HIS A 220 -5.18 16.90 -13.92
N GLY A 221 -4.77 15.70 -14.24
CA GLY A 221 -4.89 14.53 -13.36
C GLY A 221 -4.20 14.76 -12.01
N ALA A 222 -2.97 15.23 -12.00
CA ALA A 222 -2.23 15.56 -10.77
C ALA A 222 -2.90 16.67 -9.93
N THR A 223 -3.51 17.66 -10.58
CA THR A 223 -4.26 18.72 -9.89
C THR A 223 -5.57 18.17 -9.31
N MET A 224 -6.25 17.28 -10.04
CA MET A 224 -7.46 16.59 -9.59
C MET A 224 -7.20 15.70 -8.38
N ALA A 225 -6.06 15.00 -8.36
CA ALA A 225 -5.65 14.16 -7.23
C ALA A 225 -5.41 14.97 -5.92
N SER A 226 -5.38 16.30 -6.02
CA SER A 226 -5.27 17.24 -4.89
C SER A 226 -6.57 18.02 -4.64
N ASP A 227 -7.75 17.45 -4.98
CA ASP A 227 -9.06 18.10 -4.82
C ASP A 227 -10.05 17.16 -4.11
N GLU A 228 -11.00 17.73 -3.38
CA GLU A 228 -12.06 16.97 -2.71
C GLU A 228 -13.17 16.57 -3.70
N PHE A 229 -13.80 15.42 -3.46
CA PHE A 229 -14.98 15.01 -4.20
C PHE A 229 -16.26 15.70 -3.71
N SER A 230 -17.18 15.98 -4.64
CA SER A 230 -18.56 16.32 -4.33
C SER A 230 -19.51 15.34 -5.00
N ALA A 231 -20.46 14.80 -4.24
CA ALA A 231 -21.51 13.96 -4.77
C ALA A 231 -22.40 14.78 -5.73
N GLY A 232 -22.32 14.51 -7.03
CA GLY A 232 -23.07 15.24 -8.06
C GLY A 232 -22.29 16.32 -8.81
N GLY A 233 -20.98 16.41 -8.61
CA GLY A 233 -20.09 17.26 -9.42
C GLY A 233 -20.07 16.84 -10.90
N PRO A 234 -19.56 17.72 -11.80
CA PRO A 234 -19.47 17.43 -13.23
C PRO A 234 -18.61 16.20 -13.48
N SER A 235 -18.93 15.43 -14.53
CA SER A 235 -18.15 14.25 -14.92
C SER A 235 -16.68 14.62 -15.18
N GLN A 236 -15.76 13.99 -14.45
CA GLN A 236 -14.32 14.16 -14.59
C GLN A 236 -13.68 13.11 -15.53
N ARG A 237 -14.50 12.34 -16.25
CA ARG A 237 -14.03 11.29 -17.19
C ARG A 237 -12.99 11.77 -18.22
N PRO A 238 -13.06 12.99 -18.77
CA PRO A 238 -12.04 13.46 -19.72
C PRO A 238 -10.63 13.61 -19.13
N THR A 239 -10.49 13.70 -17.81
CA THR A 239 -9.20 13.80 -17.11
C THR A 239 -8.59 12.44 -16.77
N MET A 240 -9.24 11.34 -17.19
CA MET A 240 -8.79 9.98 -16.86
C MET A 240 -7.67 9.53 -17.78
N GLN A 241 -6.76 8.80 -17.18
CA GLN A 241 -5.69 8.09 -17.86
C GLN A 241 -6.19 6.72 -18.35
N VAL A 242 -5.60 6.21 -19.44
CA VAL A 242 -5.89 4.88 -19.98
C VAL A 242 -4.61 4.08 -20.04
N GLY A 243 -4.56 2.97 -19.32
CA GLY A 243 -3.41 2.05 -19.30
C GLY A 243 -3.49 1.03 -20.44
N ASP A 244 -2.38 0.83 -21.16
CA ASP A 244 -2.22 -0.20 -22.19
C ASP A 244 -1.13 -1.20 -21.75
N PRO A 245 -1.51 -2.37 -21.19
CA PRO A 245 -0.53 -3.34 -20.70
C PRO A 245 0.31 -3.96 -21.81
N PHE A 246 -0.17 -4.01 -23.06
CA PHE A 246 0.62 -4.48 -24.18
C PHE A 246 1.75 -3.51 -24.52
N MET A 247 1.43 -2.23 -24.65
CA MET A 247 2.44 -1.19 -24.84
C MET A 247 3.38 -1.11 -23.63
N GLY A 248 2.86 -1.25 -22.41
CA GLY A 248 3.65 -1.35 -21.18
C GLY A 248 4.64 -2.50 -21.20
N LYS A 249 4.25 -3.66 -21.74
CA LYS A 249 5.15 -4.81 -21.91
C LYS A 249 6.27 -4.55 -22.91
N LEU A 250 5.95 -3.99 -24.05
CA LEU A 250 6.97 -3.63 -25.04
C LEU A 250 7.97 -2.63 -24.48
N LEU A 251 7.46 -1.61 -23.77
CA LEU A 251 8.27 -0.57 -23.14
C LEU A 251 9.20 -1.16 -22.07
N LEU A 252 8.69 -2.05 -21.23
CA LEU A 252 9.48 -2.77 -20.21
C LEU A 252 10.65 -3.53 -20.86
N GLU A 253 10.38 -4.33 -21.87
CA GLU A 253 11.43 -5.15 -22.51
C GLU A 253 12.45 -4.29 -23.27
N ALA A 254 12.00 -3.22 -23.93
CA ALA A 254 12.88 -2.25 -24.58
C ALA A 254 13.81 -1.56 -23.57
N CYS A 255 13.27 -1.09 -22.43
CA CYS A 255 14.09 -0.49 -21.37
C CYS A 255 15.10 -1.47 -20.79
N LEU A 256 14.69 -2.71 -20.52
CA LEU A 256 15.61 -3.74 -20.02
C LEU A 256 16.71 -4.10 -21.03
N GLU A 257 16.45 -4.01 -22.37
CA GLU A 257 17.48 -4.15 -23.39
C GLU A 257 18.41 -2.93 -23.44
N LEU A 258 17.86 -1.71 -23.37
CA LEU A 258 18.65 -0.47 -23.29
C LEU A 258 19.64 -0.49 -22.11
N PHE A 259 19.23 -1.03 -20.98
CA PHE A 259 20.05 -1.14 -19.78
C PHE A 259 21.20 -2.16 -19.89
N GLN A 260 21.22 -3.03 -20.90
CA GLN A 260 22.36 -3.93 -21.11
C GLN A 260 23.56 -3.21 -21.72
N GLU A 261 23.32 -2.04 -22.32
CA GLU A 261 24.35 -1.25 -22.99
C GLU A 261 24.67 0.04 -22.17
N ASP A 262 25.87 0.56 -22.34
CA ASP A 262 26.27 1.83 -21.72
C ASP A 262 25.96 3.01 -22.66
N ILE A 263 24.64 3.24 -22.89
CA ILE A 263 24.14 4.22 -23.86
C ILE A 263 23.25 5.31 -23.24
N LEU A 264 22.82 5.13 -21.99
CA LEU A 264 21.95 6.09 -21.29
C LEU A 264 22.72 6.79 -20.16
N GLU A 265 22.40 8.07 -19.99
CA GLU A 265 22.83 8.90 -18.87
C GLU A 265 21.75 9.01 -17.80
N GLY A 266 20.49 8.99 -18.20
CA GLY A 266 19.35 9.04 -17.33
C GLY A 266 18.05 8.62 -18.00
N ILE A 267 17.09 8.23 -17.18
CA ILE A 267 15.76 7.82 -17.63
C ILE A 267 14.73 8.13 -16.55
N GLN A 268 13.55 8.58 -16.97
CA GLN A 268 12.42 8.89 -16.10
C GLN A 268 11.13 8.44 -16.77
N ASP A 269 10.17 7.91 -16.01
CA ASP A 269 8.83 7.68 -16.54
C ASP A 269 8.04 9.00 -16.69
N MET A 270 7.03 9.01 -17.54
CA MET A 270 6.10 10.11 -17.68
C MET A 270 4.76 9.74 -17.01
N GLY A 271 4.75 9.79 -15.68
CA GLY A 271 3.57 9.55 -14.85
C GLY A 271 2.72 10.80 -14.69
N ALA A 272 2.48 11.20 -13.44
CA ALA A 272 1.76 12.42 -13.11
C ALA A 272 2.44 13.66 -13.73
N ALA A 273 1.64 14.58 -14.25
CA ALA A 273 2.08 15.77 -14.99
C ALA A 273 2.96 15.48 -16.23
N GLY A 274 3.10 14.22 -16.65
CA GLY A 274 3.65 13.78 -17.92
C GLY A 274 5.03 14.34 -18.28
N LEU A 275 5.16 15.01 -19.43
CA LEU A 275 6.43 15.55 -19.91
C LEU A 275 6.97 16.69 -19.01
N THR A 276 6.07 17.40 -18.33
CA THR A 276 6.44 18.50 -17.43
C THR A 276 7.24 17.97 -16.24
N SER A 277 6.66 17.06 -15.43
CA SER A 277 7.33 16.55 -14.22
C SER A 277 8.59 15.79 -14.57
N SER A 278 8.54 14.88 -15.54
CA SER A 278 9.69 14.07 -15.92
C SER A 278 10.91 14.91 -16.32
N SER A 279 10.71 15.90 -17.18
CA SER A 279 11.82 16.73 -17.63
C SER A 279 12.32 17.71 -16.58
N VAL A 280 11.43 18.31 -15.79
CA VAL A 280 11.80 19.23 -14.69
C VAL A 280 12.57 18.50 -13.59
N GLU A 281 12.09 17.32 -13.17
CA GLU A 281 12.75 16.52 -12.14
C GLU A 281 14.12 16.04 -12.56
N MET A 282 14.25 15.50 -13.79
CA MET A 282 15.55 15.09 -14.32
C MET A 282 16.54 16.25 -14.37
N ALA A 283 16.11 17.43 -14.77
CA ALA A 283 16.94 18.62 -14.81
C ALA A 283 17.32 19.10 -13.42
N GLY A 284 16.37 19.16 -12.48
CA GLY A 284 16.60 19.57 -11.10
C GLY A 284 17.58 18.66 -10.37
N ARG A 285 17.43 17.33 -10.48
CA ARG A 285 18.35 16.35 -9.88
C ARG A 285 19.79 16.45 -10.43
N ALA A 286 19.95 16.87 -11.68
CA ALA A 286 21.24 17.08 -12.31
C ALA A 286 21.79 18.50 -12.16
N GLN A 287 20.99 19.44 -11.65
CA GLN A 287 21.29 20.88 -11.57
C GLN A 287 21.65 21.47 -12.94
N ASN A 288 21.01 21.02 -13.99
CA ASN A 288 21.22 21.44 -15.39
C ASN A 288 19.96 22.12 -15.94
N GLY A 289 20.08 22.69 -17.14
CA GLY A 289 18.93 23.14 -17.94
C GLY A 289 18.49 22.09 -18.94
N ILE A 290 17.30 22.25 -19.48
CA ILE A 290 16.73 21.45 -20.58
C ILE A 290 16.11 22.37 -21.62
N GLU A 291 16.33 22.06 -22.89
CA GLU A 291 15.62 22.66 -24.02
C GLU A 291 14.87 21.56 -24.77
N LEU A 292 13.54 21.70 -24.89
CA LEU A 292 12.66 20.76 -25.60
C LEU A 292 11.96 21.44 -26.79
N ASP A 293 11.77 20.67 -27.84
CA ASP A 293 11.00 21.05 -29.04
C ASP A 293 9.74 20.18 -29.13
N LEU A 294 8.59 20.75 -28.80
CA LEU A 294 7.31 20.06 -28.81
C LEU A 294 6.84 19.65 -30.20
N ASP A 295 7.36 20.28 -31.27
CA ASP A 295 7.05 19.87 -32.64
C ASP A 295 7.51 18.44 -32.93
N ALA A 296 8.56 17.97 -32.24
CA ALA A 296 9.12 16.64 -32.38
C ALA A 296 8.43 15.58 -31.53
N VAL A 297 7.56 15.97 -30.59
CA VAL A 297 6.86 15.01 -29.70
C VAL A 297 5.85 14.19 -30.49
N PRO A 298 5.91 12.84 -30.48
CA PRO A 298 4.92 11.98 -31.12
C PRO A 298 3.53 12.17 -30.53
N ARG A 299 2.52 12.45 -31.39
CA ARG A 299 1.13 12.74 -31.00
C ARG A 299 0.15 11.80 -31.65
N ARG A 300 -1.00 11.54 -30.96
CA ARG A 300 -2.15 10.81 -31.53
C ARG A 300 -3.39 11.69 -31.67
N ALA A 301 -3.39 12.88 -31.06
CA ALA A 301 -4.48 13.82 -31.17
C ALA A 301 -4.06 15.04 -32.00
N LYS A 302 -4.96 15.51 -32.88
CA LYS A 302 -4.75 16.68 -33.72
C LYS A 302 -4.82 17.97 -32.96
N ALA A 303 -4.14 19.01 -33.46
CA ALA A 303 -4.19 20.41 -32.99
C ALA A 303 -3.94 20.53 -31.47
N MET A 304 -3.01 19.74 -30.94
CA MET A 304 -2.62 19.87 -29.54
C MET A 304 -1.80 21.14 -29.32
N THR A 305 -2.18 21.91 -28.30
CA THR A 305 -1.44 23.07 -27.84
C THR A 305 -0.22 22.71 -27.02
N PRO A 306 0.78 23.60 -26.83
CA PRO A 306 1.87 23.36 -25.88
C PRO A 306 1.39 22.99 -24.46
N TYR A 307 0.34 23.65 -23.98
CA TYR A 307 -0.32 23.35 -22.71
C TYR A 307 -0.78 21.89 -22.62
N GLU A 308 -1.50 21.40 -23.64
CA GLU A 308 -2.02 20.04 -23.67
C GLU A 308 -0.91 18.99 -23.81
N ILE A 309 0.16 19.27 -24.58
CA ILE A 309 1.28 18.34 -24.75
C ILE A 309 2.07 18.17 -23.46
N LEU A 310 2.34 19.26 -22.77
CA LEU A 310 3.14 19.25 -21.55
C LEU A 310 2.41 18.63 -20.36
N LEU A 311 1.11 18.89 -20.23
CA LEU A 311 0.29 18.44 -19.11
C LEU A 311 -0.44 17.12 -19.37
N SER A 312 -0.28 16.52 -20.56
CA SER A 312 -0.84 15.22 -20.87
C SER A 312 -0.19 14.14 -19.99
N GLU A 313 -1.01 13.30 -19.39
CA GLU A 313 -0.59 12.14 -18.62
C GLU A 313 -0.88 10.82 -19.38
N SER A 314 -0.81 10.82 -20.72
CA SER A 314 -0.85 9.59 -21.52
C SER A 314 0.17 8.61 -20.97
N GLN A 315 -0.25 7.37 -20.76
CA GLN A 315 0.54 6.35 -20.10
C GLN A 315 1.58 5.71 -21.05
N GLU A 316 2.40 4.82 -20.53
CA GLU A 316 3.42 4.04 -21.26
C GLU A 316 4.39 4.90 -22.05
N ARG A 317 4.90 5.98 -21.44
CA ARG A 317 5.89 6.90 -22.01
C ARG A 317 7.08 7.05 -21.07
N MET A 318 8.28 7.21 -21.67
CA MET A 318 9.52 7.45 -20.93
C MET A 318 10.29 8.60 -21.56
N LEU A 319 11.03 9.33 -20.72
CA LEU A 319 11.99 10.36 -21.10
C LEU A 319 13.41 9.85 -20.81
N LEU A 320 14.27 9.86 -21.83
CA LEU A 320 15.64 9.37 -21.73
C LEU A 320 16.64 10.46 -22.07
N VAL A 321 17.82 10.39 -21.44
CA VAL A 321 19.00 11.15 -21.86
C VAL A 321 20.01 10.15 -22.39
N ALA A 322 20.28 10.20 -23.70
CA ALA A 322 21.27 9.34 -24.34
C ALA A 322 22.67 9.93 -24.16
N LYS A 323 23.67 9.09 -23.96
CA LYS A 323 25.05 9.49 -24.04
C LYS A 323 25.38 10.00 -25.44
N GLN A 324 26.28 10.96 -25.55
CA GLN A 324 26.65 11.62 -26.81
C GLN A 324 27.00 10.60 -27.89
N GLY A 325 26.31 10.68 -29.04
CA GLY A 325 26.50 9.82 -30.19
C GLY A 325 25.90 8.41 -30.04
N LYS A 326 25.08 8.16 -29.01
CA LYS A 326 24.40 6.89 -28.78
C LYS A 326 22.91 6.93 -29.09
N GLU A 327 22.37 8.06 -29.47
CA GLU A 327 20.95 8.27 -29.77
C GLU A 327 20.42 7.32 -30.85
N GLN A 328 21.21 7.06 -31.92
CA GLN A 328 20.76 6.15 -32.97
C GLN A 328 20.58 4.72 -32.45
N ARG A 329 21.43 4.28 -31.51
CA ARG A 329 21.30 2.95 -30.92
C ARG A 329 20.02 2.84 -30.07
N VAL A 330 19.66 3.89 -29.36
CA VAL A 330 18.37 3.96 -28.64
C VAL A 330 17.19 3.85 -29.61
N LEU A 331 17.22 4.61 -30.70
CA LEU A 331 16.16 4.57 -31.72
C LEU A 331 16.05 3.18 -32.38
N ASP A 332 17.17 2.51 -32.63
CA ASP A 332 17.19 1.16 -33.22
C ASP A 332 16.58 0.10 -32.30
N ILE A 333 16.86 0.18 -30.99
CA ILE A 333 16.23 -0.70 -30.00
C ILE A 333 14.73 -0.43 -29.91
N CYS A 334 14.30 0.83 -29.84
CA CYS A 334 12.89 1.18 -29.82
C CYS A 334 12.17 0.69 -31.09
N LYS A 335 12.79 0.84 -32.27
CA LYS A 335 12.25 0.31 -33.53
C LYS A 335 12.09 -1.21 -33.50
N LYS A 336 13.05 -1.94 -32.92
CA LYS A 336 12.96 -3.40 -32.76
C LYS A 336 11.72 -3.80 -31.95
N TRP A 337 11.40 -3.00 -30.91
CA TRP A 337 10.25 -3.25 -30.03
C TRP A 337 8.95 -2.54 -30.49
N GLU A 338 8.93 -2.02 -31.73
CA GLU A 338 7.77 -1.33 -32.31
C GLU A 338 7.26 -0.13 -31.50
N LEU A 339 8.18 0.54 -30.78
CA LEU A 339 7.88 1.72 -29.98
C LEU A 339 8.11 2.99 -30.80
N GLU A 340 7.27 4.00 -30.59
CA GLU A 340 7.59 5.36 -31.04
C GLU A 340 8.82 5.87 -30.28
N ALA A 341 9.69 6.55 -31.01
CA ALA A 341 10.86 7.17 -30.43
C ALA A 341 11.26 8.41 -31.22
N ALA A 342 11.57 9.51 -30.53
CA ALA A 342 11.96 10.75 -31.13
C ALA A 342 12.96 11.52 -30.27
N VAL A 343 13.94 12.15 -30.89
CA VAL A 343 14.77 13.17 -30.25
C VAL A 343 13.94 14.43 -30.12
N ILE A 344 13.67 14.86 -28.90
CA ILE A 344 12.80 16.01 -28.61
C ILE A 344 13.54 17.17 -27.94
N GLY A 345 14.83 17.07 -27.67
CA GLY A 345 15.56 18.14 -27.03
C GLY A 345 16.99 17.78 -26.65
N ARG A 346 17.54 18.61 -25.79
CA ARG A 346 18.92 18.45 -25.28
C ARG A 346 19.09 19.00 -23.87
N VAL A 347 20.10 18.53 -23.18
CA VAL A 347 20.58 19.07 -21.91
C VAL A 347 21.40 20.34 -22.14
N THR A 348 21.20 21.37 -21.31
CA THR A 348 21.90 22.65 -21.35
C THR A 348 22.50 22.99 -19.99
N ASP A 349 23.38 24.00 -19.95
CA ASP A 349 24.00 24.52 -18.72
C ASP A 349 23.29 25.76 -18.15
N THR A 350 22.09 26.07 -18.67
CA THR A 350 21.40 27.34 -18.40
C THR A 350 20.66 27.38 -17.06
N GLY A 351 20.42 26.22 -16.41
CA GLY A 351 19.55 26.12 -15.24
C GLY A 351 18.07 26.43 -15.54
N ARG A 352 17.73 26.47 -16.84
CA ARG A 352 16.39 26.84 -17.29
C ARG A 352 15.72 25.69 -18.03
N TRP A 353 14.40 25.64 -17.89
CA TRP A 353 13.51 24.74 -18.61
C TRP A 353 12.87 25.54 -19.77
N VAL A 354 13.41 25.30 -20.97
CA VAL A 354 13.03 26.06 -22.18
C VAL A 354 12.26 25.15 -23.12
N ILE A 355 11.04 25.54 -23.42
CA ILE A 355 10.14 24.80 -24.31
C ILE A 355 9.89 25.61 -25.56
N LYS A 356 10.07 24.96 -26.70
CA LYS A 356 9.84 25.54 -28.03
C LYS A 356 8.71 24.80 -28.74
N ALA A 357 7.91 25.55 -29.49
CA ALA A 357 6.86 25.01 -30.36
C ALA A 357 6.55 25.97 -31.48
N THR A 358 6.10 25.45 -32.60
CA THR A 358 5.62 26.29 -33.71
C THR A 358 4.12 26.53 -33.55
N PRO A 359 3.66 27.83 -33.48
CA PRO A 359 2.24 28.15 -33.39
C PRO A 359 1.44 27.52 -34.54
N GLY A 360 0.41 26.73 -34.17
CA GLY A 360 -0.46 26.05 -35.15
C GLY A 360 0.16 24.89 -35.93
N PHE A 361 1.36 24.45 -35.58
CA PHE A 361 1.99 23.28 -36.21
C PHE A 361 1.33 21.97 -35.72
N ASP A 362 0.92 21.15 -36.66
CA ASP A 362 0.38 19.84 -36.40
C ASP A 362 1.05 18.78 -37.31
N PRO A 363 1.87 17.86 -36.77
CA PRO A 363 2.51 16.85 -37.59
C PRO A 363 1.52 15.84 -38.20
N LEU A 364 0.28 15.76 -37.67
CA LEU A 364 -0.77 14.85 -38.18
C LEU A 364 -1.56 15.47 -39.35
N GLU A 365 -1.42 16.76 -39.61
CA GLU A 365 -2.06 17.46 -40.72
C GLU A 365 -1.08 17.84 -41.86
N GLY A 366 0.03 17.10 -41.94
CA GLY A 366 1.01 17.28 -43.01
C GLY A 366 2.06 18.38 -42.74
N GLY A 367 2.08 18.91 -41.53
CA GLY A 367 3.11 19.82 -41.03
C GLY A 367 3.43 21.00 -41.92
N GLY A 368 3.14 22.23 -41.51
CA GLY A 368 3.63 23.44 -42.14
C GLY A 368 5.15 23.65 -41.98
N ALA A 369 5.67 24.77 -42.44
CA ALA A 369 7.05 25.16 -42.14
C ALA A 369 7.23 25.30 -40.62
N ARG A 370 8.24 24.62 -40.07
CA ARG A 370 8.57 24.72 -38.65
C ARG A 370 9.28 26.06 -38.39
N ALA A 371 8.72 26.86 -37.49
CA ALA A 371 9.30 28.09 -37.01
C ALA A 371 9.06 28.18 -35.48
N PRO A 372 9.78 27.31 -34.68
CA PRO A 372 9.52 27.21 -33.27
C PRO A 372 9.86 28.52 -32.54
N VAL A 373 8.96 28.94 -31.68
CA VAL A 373 9.13 30.05 -30.73
C VAL A 373 9.12 29.53 -29.32
N VAL A 374 9.65 30.28 -28.36
CA VAL A 374 9.64 29.93 -26.96
C VAL A 374 8.20 29.98 -26.43
N ALA A 375 7.70 28.80 -25.95
CA ALA A 375 6.40 28.66 -25.31
C ALA A 375 6.51 28.81 -23.79
N CYS A 376 7.60 28.27 -23.20
CA CYS A 376 7.93 28.40 -21.78
C CYS A 376 9.42 28.70 -21.61
N ASP A 377 9.74 29.52 -20.63
CA ASP A 377 11.13 29.75 -20.21
C ASP A 377 11.15 30.00 -18.70
N LEU A 378 11.39 28.93 -17.93
CA LEU A 378 11.22 28.86 -16.50
C LEU A 378 12.54 28.49 -15.81
N PRO A 379 12.87 29.11 -14.67
CA PRO A 379 13.98 28.63 -13.84
C PRO A 379 13.59 27.30 -13.20
N ILE A 380 14.43 26.26 -13.31
CA ILE A 380 14.16 24.92 -12.78
C ILE A 380 14.02 24.96 -11.27
N ASP A 381 14.85 25.72 -10.57
CA ASP A 381 14.77 25.84 -9.11
C ASP A 381 13.38 26.32 -8.63
N ALA A 382 12.71 27.21 -9.38
CA ALA A 382 11.36 27.67 -9.02
C ALA A 382 10.32 26.55 -9.11
N LEU A 383 10.54 25.55 -9.95
CA LEU A 383 9.64 24.41 -10.14
C LEU A 383 9.93 23.24 -9.19
N THR A 384 11.12 23.20 -8.59
CA THR A 384 11.62 22.11 -7.73
C THR A 384 11.79 22.58 -6.28
N ASP A 385 12.97 22.98 -5.86
CA ASP A 385 13.29 23.38 -4.48
C ASP A 385 12.60 24.68 -4.04
N GLY A 386 12.27 25.57 -4.97
CA GLY A 386 11.49 26.78 -4.72
C GLY A 386 9.98 26.59 -4.58
N ALA A 387 9.48 25.38 -4.77
CA ALA A 387 8.07 25.06 -4.57
C ALA A 387 7.63 25.42 -3.13
N PRO A 388 6.38 25.88 -2.93
CA PRO A 388 5.86 26.22 -1.60
C PRO A 388 5.98 25.03 -0.63
N VAL A 389 6.37 25.30 0.62
CA VAL A 389 6.31 24.36 1.73
C VAL A 389 5.53 25.02 2.85
N TYR A 390 4.53 24.32 3.37
CA TYR A 390 3.64 24.84 4.39
C TYR A 390 3.85 24.15 5.74
N GLU A 391 3.92 24.94 6.79
CA GLU A 391 3.67 24.50 8.15
C GLU A 391 2.20 24.72 8.46
N ARG A 392 1.39 23.68 8.23
CA ARG A 392 -0.05 23.74 8.46
C ARG A 392 -0.37 23.75 9.96
N PRO A 393 -1.39 24.53 10.41
CA PRO A 393 -1.87 24.45 11.78
C PRO A 393 -2.27 23.03 12.17
N ARG A 394 -2.05 22.67 13.43
CA ARG A 394 -2.36 21.36 13.99
C ARG A 394 -3.22 21.51 15.22
N ALA A 395 -4.25 20.69 15.39
CA ALA A 395 -5.10 20.64 16.56
C ALA A 395 -5.64 19.21 16.77
N ALA A 396 -5.83 18.82 18.02
CA ALA A 396 -6.49 17.57 18.33
C ALA A 396 -7.96 17.62 17.85
N ASP A 397 -8.47 16.48 17.35
CA ASP A 397 -9.88 16.37 17.01
C ASP A 397 -10.74 16.51 18.29
N PRO A 398 -11.61 17.52 18.38
CA PRO A 398 -12.43 17.75 19.58
C PRO A 398 -13.40 16.60 19.87
N LYS A 399 -13.73 15.77 18.89
CA LYS A 399 -14.62 14.61 19.02
C LYS A 399 -13.89 13.32 19.36
N LEU A 400 -12.56 13.32 19.40
CA LEU A 400 -11.77 12.11 19.66
C LEU A 400 -12.14 11.50 21.02
N ALA A 401 -12.27 12.32 22.08
CA ALA A 401 -12.65 11.86 23.41
C ALA A 401 -14.04 11.20 23.50
N GLU A 402 -14.96 11.51 22.56
CA GLU A 402 -16.27 10.86 22.50
C GLU A 402 -16.17 9.46 21.88
N ARG A 403 -15.18 9.24 21.03
CA ARG A 403 -14.92 7.94 20.37
C ARG A 403 -14.07 7.01 21.22
N THR A 404 -13.04 7.54 21.90
CA THR A 404 -12.10 6.71 22.67
C THR A 404 -12.64 6.31 24.05
N ARG A 405 -13.46 7.13 24.68
CA ARG A 405 -14.00 6.82 26.01
C ARG A 405 -15.24 5.92 25.93
N LEU A 406 -15.02 4.62 25.82
CA LEU A 406 -16.08 3.63 25.90
C LEU A 406 -16.08 2.99 27.30
N ALA A 407 -17.21 3.13 28.04
CA ALA A 407 -17.29 2.46 29.32
C ALA A 407 -17.39 0.93 29.12
N PRO A 408 -16.78 0.12 29.99
CA PRO A 408 -16.86 -1.35 29.88
C PRO A 408 -18.29 -1.89 29.78
N ALA A 409 -19.25 -1.19 30.41
CA ALA A 409 -20.68 -1.54 30.36
C ALA A 409 -21.33 -1.32 28.97
N ASP A 410 -20.72 -0.48 28.12
CA ASP A 410 -21.21 -0.18 26.79
C ASP A 410 -20.61 -1.10 25.71
N ILE A 411 -19.67 -1.96 26.10
CA ILE A 411 -19.07 -2.95 25.20
C ILE A 411 -20.04 -4.14 25.09
N PRO A 412 -20.53 -4.46 23.90
CA PRO A 412 -21.39 -5.64 23.72
C PRO A 412 -20.65 -6.92 24.14
N ILE A 413 -21.34 -7.81 24.85
CA ILE A 413 -20.82 -9.13 25.21
C ILE A 413 -21.60 -10.18 24.45
N PRO A 414 -20.93 -11.08 23.70
CA PRO A 414 -21.61 -12.14 22.97
C PRO A 414 -22.23 -13.16 23.94
N ARG A 415 -23.41 -13.67 23.59
CA ARG A 415 -24.06 -14.73 24.38
C ARG A 415 -23.39 -16.08 24.20
N ASP A 416 -22.78 -16.28 23.05
CA ASP A 416 -22.07 -17.48 22.61
C ASP A 416 -20.82 -17.06 21.83
N LEU A 417 -19.65 -17.34 22.38
CA LEU A 417 -18.37 -17.00 21.78
C LEU A 417 -18.12 -17.78 20.47
N GLY A 418 -18.63 -19.02 20.35
CA GLY A 418 -18.50 -19.82 19.15
C GLY A 418 -19.34 -19.26 17.99
N ALA A 419 -20.60 -18.93 18.25
CA ALA A 419 -21.47 -18.30 17.27
C ALA A 419 -20.91 -16.93 16.83
N GLU A 420 -20.33 -16.18 17.76
CA GLU A 420 -19.69 -14.90 17.47
C GLU A 420 -18.42 -15.06 16.63
N LEU A 421 -17.59 -16.07 16.92
CA LEU A 421 -16.42 -16.38 16.14
C LEU A 421 -16.78 -16.71 14.68
N LEU A 422 -17.80 -17.54 14.45
CA LEU A 422 -18.31 -17.83 13.10
C LEU A 422 -18.83 -16.58 12.39
N ALA A 423 -19.61 -15.77 13.10
CA ALA A 423 -20.17 -14.55 12.52
C ALA A 423 -19.09 -13.51 12.20
N LEU A 424 -18.03 -13.43 13.01
CA LEU A 424 -16.91 -12.54 12.79
C LEU A 424 -16.03 -13.04 11.63
N ALA A 425 -15.71 -14.33 11.57
CA ALA A 425 -14.97 -14.95 10.47
C ALA A 425 -15.69 -14.84 9.11
N GLY A 426 -17.04 -14.85 9.11
CA GLY A 426 -17.85 -14.60 7.92
C GLY A 426 -18.08 -13.13 7.61
N SER A 427 -17.53 -12.20 8.39
CA SER A 427 -17.70 -10.76 8.17
C SER A 427 -16.95 -10.27 6.92
N PRO A 428 -17.33 -9.12 6.36
CA PRO A 428 -16.69 -8.61 5.14
C PRO A 428 -15.17 -8.43 5.25
N ASN A 429 -14.64 -8.09 6.42
CA ASN A 429 -13.21 -7.85 6.61
C ASN A 429 -12.39 -9.10 6.91
N LEU A 430 -12.99 -10.15 7.45
CA LEU A 430 -12.30 -11.39 7.80
C LEU A 430 -12.64 -12.58 6.88
N GLY A 431 -13.71 -12.46 6.10
CA GLY A 431 -14.10 -13.47 5.14
C GLY A 431 -13.07 -13.66 4.02
N SER A 432 -13.12 -14.81 3.35
CA SER A 432 -12.15 -15.19 2.30
C SER A 432 -12.05 -14.18 1.17
N ARG A 433 -10.83 -13.83 0.76
CA ARG A 433 -10.51 -13.00 -0.41
C ARG A 433 -10.27 -13.80 -1.68
N ALA A 434 -10.62 -15.09 -1.69
CA ALA A 434 -10.39 -15.99 -2.84
C ALA A 434 -10.95 -15.43 -4.15
N TRP A 435 -12.15 -14.82 -4.11
CA TRP A 435 -12.73 -14.19 -5.29
C TRP A 435 -11.83 -13.08 -5.87
N VAL A 436 -11.10 -12.33 -5.05
CA VAL A 436 -10.20 -11.27 -5.49
C VAL A 436 -8.94 -11.87 -6.10
N TRP A 437 -8.15 -12.61 -5.31
CA TRP A 437 -6.82 -13.05 -5.75
C TRP A 437 -6.86 -14.16 -6.81
N GLN A 438 -7.96 -14.91 -6.98
CA GLN A 438 -8.12 -15.87 -8.08
C GLN A 438 -8.25 -15.21 -9.46
N GLN A 439 -8.51 -13.92 -9.54
CA GLN A 439 -8.54 -13.16 -10.79
C GLN A 439 -7.15 -12.67 -11.20
N TYR A 440 -6.19 -12.74 -10.30
CA TYR A 440 -4.81 -12.40 -10.56
C TYR A 440 -4.01 -13.63 -10.96
N ASP A 441 -3.11 -13.49 -11.94
CA ASP A 441 -2.13 -14.53 -12.22
C ASP A 441 -1.00 -14.45 -11.19
N HIS A 442 -1.26 -14.95 -10.00
CA HIS A 442 -0.33 -14.91 -8.88
C HIS A 442 0.84 -15.91 -8.99
N ILE A 443 0.85 -16.75 -10.04
CA ILE A 443 1.90 -17.76 -10.28
C ILE A 443 2.62 -17.60 -11.63
N VAL A 444 2.31 -16.56 -12.38
CA VAL A 444 2.98 -16.29 -13.65
C VAL A 444 4.51 -16.26 -13.45
N ARG A 445 5.25 -16.80 -14.41
CA ARG A 445 6.72 -16.99 -14.39
C ARG A 445 7.21 -18.03 -13.38
N GLY A 446 6.34 -18.70 -12.63
CA GLY A 446 6.69 -19.84 -11.78
C GLY A 446 7.57 -19.52 -10.57
N GLY A 447 7.60 -18.25 -10.12
CA GLY A 447 8.42 -17.81 -8.99
C GLY A 447 7.71 -17.86 -7.63
N THR A 448 6.39 -17.88 -7.59
CA THR A 448 5.63 -17.79 -6.34
C THR A 448 5.74 -19.08 -5.52
N VAL A 449 6.37 -19.01 -4.37
CA VAL A 449 6.57 -20.12 -3.42
C VAL A 449 5.44 -20.16 -2.40
N VAL A 450 5.13 -19.02 -1.78
CA VAL A 450 3.99 -18.87 -0.88
C VAL A 450 2.95 -17.99 -1.59
N ARG A 451 1.77 -18.57 -1.80
CA ARG A 451 0.62 -17.94 -2.48
C ARG A 451 -0.17 -17.07 -1.50
N PRO A 452 -1.12 -16.24 -2.01
CA PRO A 452 -2.06 -15.52 -1.15
C PRO A 452 -2.76 -16.45 -0.14
N GLY A 453 -2.89 -15.99 1.10
CA GLY A 453 -3.51 -16.73 2.22
C GLY A 453 -2.56 -17.08 3.36
N SER A 454 -1.35 -16.52 3.39
CA SER A 454 -0.44 -16.56 4.54
C SER A 454 0.02 -15.13 4.86
N ASP A 455 0.73 -14.92 5.98
CA ASP A 455 1.13 -13.59 6.47
C ASP A 455 1.93 -12.80 5.44
N ALA A 456 2.81 -13.46 4.69
CA ALA A 456 3.51 -12.85 3.58
C ALA A 456 3.58 -13.78 2.36
N ALA A 457 3.56 -13.18 1.18
CA ALA A 457 3.90 -13.88 -0.05
C ALA A 457 5.42 -14.08 -0.13
N VAL A 458 5.87 -15.22 -0.67
CA VAL A 458 7.30 -15.46 -0.92
C VAL A 458 7.52 -15.80 -2.38
N VAL A 459 8.47 -15.09 -3.02
CA VAL A 459 8.81 -15.26 -4.43
C VAL A 459 10.27 -15.66 -4.57
N ARG A 460 10.50 -16.74 -5.33
CA ARG A 460 11.83 -17.20 -5.75
C ARG A 460 12.26 -16.42 -6.99
N VAL A 461 13.45 -15.84 -6.93
CA VAL A 461 14.04 -15.04 -8.00
C VAL A 461 15.32 -15.73 -8.50
N PRO A 462 15.32 -16.31 -9.70
CA PRO A 462 16.55 -16.83 -10.31
C PRO A 462 17.44 -15.65 -10.70
N CYS A 463 18.69 -15.70 -10.26
CA CYS A 463 19.74 -14.74 -10.56
C CYS A 463 20.93 -15.47 -11.19
N GLU A 464 21.81 -14.74 -11.87
CA GLU A 464 23.06 -15.28 -12.42
C GLU A 464 24.25 -14.50 -11.87
N LYS A 465 25.16 -15.20 -11.20
CA LYS A 465 26.40 -14.65 -10.66
C LYS A 465 27.59 -15.45 -11.17
N ASP A 466 28.56 -14.80 -11.81
CA ASP A 466 29.77 -15.41 -12.33
C ASP A 466 29.53 -16.65 -13.21
N GLY A 467 28.44 -16.63 -14.02
CA GLY A 467 28.01 -17.74 -14.86
C GLY A 467 27.30 -18.88 -14.11
N ALA A 468 27.14 -18.77 -12.79
CA ALA A 468 26.40 -19.74 -11.99
C ALA A 468 24.98 -19.21 -11.66
N ARG A 469 23.99 -20.09 -11.80
CA ARG A 469 22.62 -19.79 -11.37
C ARG A 469 22.55 -19.85 -9.84
N ILE A 470 22.04 -18.77 -9.23
CA ILE A 470 21.70 -18.69 -7.81
C ILE A 470 20.23 -18.33 -7.67
N GLU A 471 19.67 -18.54 -6.49
CA GLU A 471 18.27 -18.20 -6.21
C GLU A 471 18.20 -17.27 -5.00
N LYS A 472 17.37 -16.24 -5.11
CA LYS A 472 16.99 -15.35 -4.02
C LYS A 472 15.53 -15.59 -3.68
N TYR A 473 15.17 -15.41 -2.41
CA TYR A 473 13.80 -15.53 -1.93
C TYR A 473 13.43 -14.22 -1.25
N LEU A 474 12.42 -13.55 -1.80
CA LEU A 474 11.92 -12.28 -1.26
C LEU A 474 10.50 -12.48 -0.76
N ALA A 475 10.24 -11.95 0.43
CA ALA A 475 8.91 -11.93 1.03
C ALA A 475 8.29 -10.54 0.94
N PHE A 476 6.96 -10.48 0.85
CA PHE A 476 6.20 -9.25 0.69
C PHE A 476 4.97 -9.27 1.59
N ALA A 477 4.77 -8.19 2.34
CA ALA A 477 3.60 -7.97 3.18
C ALA A 477 3.15 -6.51 3.07
N VAL A 478 1.86 -6.25 3.34
CA VAL A 478 1.29 -4.91 3.40
C VAL A 478 0.27 -4.86 4.51
N ASP A 479 0.24 -3.74 5.24
CA ASP A 479 -0.64 -3.59 6.39
C ASP A 479 -1.04 -2.15 6.69
N CYS A 480 -2.25 -1.95 7.22
CA CYS A 480 -2.70 -0.78 7.96
C CYS A 480 -4.12 -0.97 8.53
N ASN A 481 -4.32 -0.81 9.83
CA ASN A 481 -5.65 -0.68 10.41
C ASN A 481 -6.03 0.80 10.60
N GLY A 482 -6.83 1.34 9.65
CA GLY A 482 -7.23 2.75 9.66
C GLY A 482 -8.09 3.16 10.87
N ARG A 483 -8.79 2.23 11.54
CA ARG A 483 -9.54 2.53 12.77
C ARG A 483 -8.62 2.76 13.95
N HIS A 484 -7.54 2.00 14.08
CA HIS A 484 -6.52 2.26 15.10
C HIS A 484 -5.85 3.63 14.86
N VAL A 485 -5.55 3.97 13.61
CA VAL A 485 -4.99 5.29 13.27
C VAL A 485 -5.98 6.44 13.56
N GLU A 486 -7.27 6.25 13.31
CA GLU A 486 -8.31 7.23 13.64
C GLU A 486 -8.41 7.51 15.16
N LEU A 487 -8.21 6.48 15.99
CA LEU A 487 -8.33 6.57 17.44
C LEU A 487 -7.04 7.09 18.09
N ASP A 488 -5.88 6.63 17.65
CA ASP A 488 -4.58 7.19 17.99
C ASP A 488 -3.63 7.08 16.78
N PRO A 489 -3.37 8.18 16.06
CA PRO A 489 -2.54 8.16 14.87
C PRO A 489 -1.09 7.70 15.13
N PHE A 490 -0.54 7.98 16.33
CA PHE A 490 0.81 7.52 16.68
C PHE A 490 0.85 6.00 16.86
N GLN A 491 -0.08 5.46 17.65
CA GLN A 491 -0.16 4.02 17.89
C GLN A 491 -0.49 3.25 16.62
N GLY A 492 -1.50 3.72 15.86
CA GLY A 492 -1.90 3.09 14.60
C GLY A 492 -0.79 3.12 13.54
N GLY A 493 -0.04 4.23 13.42
CA GLY A 493 1.11 4.31 12.53
C GLY A 493 2.25 3.37 12.95
N ALA A 494 2.52 3.26 14.25
CA ALA A 494 3.52 2.34 14.78
C ALA A 494 3.11 0.87 14.57
N MET A 495 1.83 0.54 14.80
CA MET A 495 1.30 -0.80 14.59
C MET A 495 1.36 -1.23 13.13
N ALA A 496 1.05 -0.35 12.17
CA ALA A 496 1.14 -0.67 10.74
C ALA A 496 2.56 -1.13 10.33
N VAL A 497 3.60 -0.45 10.83
CA VAL A 497 5.00 -0.87 10.61
C VAL A 497 5.30 -2.20 11.29
N ALA A 498 4.91 -2.32 12.57
CA ALA A 498 5.18 -3.51 13.36
C ALA A 498 4.55 -4.75 12.76
N GLU A 499 3.30 -4.65 12.30
CA GLU A 499 2.54 -5.74 11.72
C GLU A 499 3.06 -6.13 10.34
N ALA A 500 3.35 -5.18 9.46
CA ALA A 500 3.99 -5.47 8.18
C ALA A 500 5.33 -6.22 8.38
N CYS A 501 6.15 -5.83 9.35
CA CYS A 501 7.39 -6.52 9.69
C CYS A 501 7.13 -7.89 10.35
N ARG A 502 6.13 -8.00 11.24
CA ARG A 502 5.75 -9.26 11.91
C ARG A 502 5.28 -10.29 10.89
N ASN A 503 4.49 -9.88 9.91
CA ASN A 503 4.05 -10.71 8.80
C ASN A 503 5.24 -11.28 8.00
N LEU A 504 6.26 -10.46 7.73
CA LEU A 504 7.48 -10.92 7.07
C LEU A 504 8.25 -11.95 7.89
N VAL A 505 8.44 -11.72 9.21
CA VAL A 505 9.16 -12.68 10.04
C VAL A 505 8.38 -13.97 10.28
N CYS A 506 7.05 -13.93 10.30
CA CYS A 506 6.20 -15.13 10.32
C CYS A 506 6.38 -15.99 9.06
N ALA A 507 6.74 -15.38 7.93
CA ALA A 507 7.13 -16.10 6.71
C ALA A 507 8.61 -16.55 6.70
N GLY A 508 9.39 -16.27 7.74
CA GLY A 508 10.81 -16.58 7.85
C GLY A 508 11.75 -15.58 7.17
N ALA A 509 11.26 -14.39 6.86
CA ALA A 509 12.01 -13.36 6.17
C ALA A 509 12.49 -12.24 7.11
N GLU A 510 13.73 -11.81 6.97
CA GLU A 510 14.26 -10.62 7.61
C GLU A 510 13.72 -9.37 6.91
N PRO A 511 12.99 -8.46 7.58
CA PRO A 511 12.59 -7.19 6.99
C PRO A 511 13.82 -6.35 6.62
N ILE A 512 13.92 -5.92 5.34
CA ILE A 512 15.11 -5.21 4.84
C ILE A 512 14.82 -3.78 4.38
N GLY A 513 13.55 -3.44 4.19
CA GLY A 513 13.12 -2.10 3.82
C GLY A 513 11.61 -2.01 3.65
N LEU A 514 11.09 -0.82 3.85
CA LEU A 514 9.66 -0.51 3.76
C LEU A 514 9.41 0.60 2.76
N THR A 515 8.18 0.66 2.27
CA THR A 515 7.60 1.79 1.53
C THR A 515 6.29 2.18 2.17
N ASP A 516 6.04 3.46 2.30
CA ASP A 516 4.79 3.98 2.82
C ASP A 516 3.86 4.48 1.70
N CYS A 517 2.56 4.43 1.95
CA CYS A 517 1.55 5.07 1.12
C CYS A 517 0.54 5.76 2.05
N LEU A 518 0.75 7.05 2.27
CA LEU A 518 0.06 7.84 3.29
C LEU A 518 -1.24 8.41 2.72
N ASN A 519 -2.38 7.81 3.07
CA ASN A 519 -3.71 8.25 2.61
C ASN A 519 -4.46 8.96 3.73
N PHE A 520 -4.73 10.26 3.54
CA PHE A 520 -5.41 11.10 4.52
C PHE A 520 -6.41 12.05 3.84
N GLY A 521 -7.24 12.68 4.64
CA GLY A 521 -8.14 13.74 4.21
C GLY A 521 -7.42 15.06 3.89
N ASN A 522 -8.18 16.16 3.88
CA ASN A 522 -7.69 17.49 3.55
C ASN A 522 -6.72 18.02 4.62
N PRO A 523 -5.44 18.26 4.29
CA PRO A 523 -4.40 18.70 5.23
C PRO A 523 -4.59 20.17 5.69
N GLU A 524 -5.51 20.91 5.09
CA GLU A 524 -5.83 22.28 5.51
C GLU A 524 -6.69 22.31 6.78
N ARG A 525 -7.29 21.16 7.14
CA ARG A 525 -7.97 20.99 8.41
C ARG A 525 -6.98 20.64 9.50
N PRO A 526 -6.91 21.43 10.60
CA PRO A 526 -5.91 21.24 11.64
C PRO A 526 -5.91 19.85 12.29
N GLU A 527 -7.09 19.24 12.44
CA GLU A 527 -7.24 17.89 12.99
C GLU A 527 -6.70 16.81 12.05
N VAL A 528 -6.84 16.96 10.73
CA VAL A 528 -6.28 16.04 9.74
C VAL A 528 -4.75 16.19 9.71
N MET A 529 -4.26 17.42 9.77
CA MET A 529 -2.81 17.67 9.80
C MET A 529 -2.17 17.10 11.08
N GLU A 530 -2.88 17.12 12.21
CA GLU A 530 -2.45 16.45 13.44
C GLU A 530 -2.37 14.93 13.26
N GLN A 531 -3.38 14.33 12.62
CA GLN A 531 -3.38 12.90 12.30
C GLN A 531 -2.17 12.52 11.42
N ILE A 532 -1.92 13.28 10.34
CA ILE A 532 -0.77 13.07 9.45
C ILE A 532 0.55 13.12 10.24
N ALA A 533 0.74 14.18 10.99
CA ALA A 533 1.98 14.41 11.71
C ALA A 533 2.25 13.34 12.77
N ARG A 534 1.23 12.95 13.54
CA ARG A 534 1.36 11.91 14.57
C ARG A 534 1.52 10.51 13.99
N ALA A 535 0.82 10.19 12.90
CA ALA A 535 0.98 8.91 12.22
C ALA A 535 2.41 8.74 11.69
N ILE A 536 2.98 9.79 11.08
CA ILE A 536 4.39 9.79 10.64
C ILE A 536 5.34 9.61 11.83
N ASP A 537 5.05 10.22 13.00
CA ASP A 537 5.86 10.03 14.20
C ASP A 537 5.81 8.58 14.70
N GLY A 538 4.64 7.94 14.66
CA GLY A 538 4.46 6.53 15.00
C GLY A 538 5.21 5.59 14.05
N VAL A 539 5.07 5.81 12.75
CA VAL A 539 5.82 5.08 11.70
C VAL A 539 7.33 5.22 11.93
N ALA A 540 7.82 6.44 12.16
CA ALA A 540 9.23 6.69 12.40
C ALA A 540 9.75 5.99 13.68
N ALA A 541 8.98 6.03 14.76
CA ALA A 541 9.34 5.38 16.02
C ALA A 541 9.47 3.84 15.85
N ALA A 542 8.52 3.22 15.17
CA ALA A 542 8.56 1.78 14.91
C ALA A 542 9.72 1.39 13.98
N CYS A 543 9.93 2.14 12.89
CA CYS A 543 11.05 1.93 11.98
C CYS A 543 12.40 2.01 12.70
N LEU A 544 12.56 2.99 13.60
CA LEU A 544 13.80 3.15 14.40
C LEU A 544 13.99 1.99 15.38
N SER A 545 12.92 1.58 16.08
CA SER A 545 12.99 0.47 17.03
C SER A 545 13.30 -0.86 16.36
N LEU A 546 12.67 -1.15 15.22
CA LEU A 546 12.85 -2.39 14.47
C LEU A 546 14.09 -2.37 13.58
N GLY A 547 14.70 -1.19 13.36
CA GLY A 547 15.89 -1.04 12.52
C GLY A 547 15.61 -1.19 11.02
N VAL A 548 14.39 -0.95 10.57
CA VAL A 548 13.97 -1.10 9.16
C VAL A 548 13.66 0.26 8.56
N PRO A 549 14.38 0.69 7.49
CA PRO A 549 14.20 2.02 6.89
C PRO A 549 13.00 2.09 5.92
N ILE A 550 12.41 3.29 5.80
CA ILE A 550 11.52 3.68 4.70
C ILE A 550 12.39 4.11 3.52
N VAL A 551 12.35 3.39 2.40
CA VAL A 551 13.23 3.66 1.26
C VAL A 551 12.52 4.31 0.07
N SER A 552 11.20 4.29 0.07
CA SER A 552 10.33 4.95 -0.92
C SER A 552 8.96 5.22 -0.32
N GLY A 553 8.11 5.95 -1.01
CA GLY A 553 6.74 6.17 -0.56
C GLY A 553 5.96 7.11 -1.46
N ASN A 554 4.71 7.34 -1.06
CA ASN A 554 3.77 8.22 -1.72
C ASN A 554 2.84 8.86 -0.67
N VAL A 555 2.37 10.06 -0.93
CA VAL A 555 1.39 10.76 -0.11
C VAL A 555 0.16 11.12 -0.94
N SER A 556 -1.00 10.66 -0.50
CA SER A 556 -2.31 10.96 -1.08
C SER A 556 -3.16 11.71 -0.06
N LEU A 557 -3.40 12.97 -0.31
CA LEU A 557 -4.20 13.85 0.54
C LEU A 557 -5.50 14.25 -0.16
N TYR A 558 -6.35 15.01 0.55
CA TYR A 558 -7.67 15.43 0.06
C TYR A 558 -8.62 14.27 -0.25
N ASN A 559 -8.42 13.11 0.39
CA ASN A 559 -9.36 11.99 0.26
C ASN A 559 -10.62 12.26 1.09
N ASP A 560 -11.37 13.25 0.65
CA ASP A 560 -12.62 13.73 1.26
C ASP A 560 -13.76 13.68 0.24
N THR A 561 -14.97 13.41 0.71
CA THR A 561 -16.21 13.51 -0.06
C THR A 561 -17.24 14.27 0.76
N ASP A 562 -17.74 15.39 0.22
CA ASP A 562 -18.70 16.28 0.90
C ASP A 562 -18.24 16.65 2.33
N GLY A 563 -16.94 16.96 2.48
CA GLY A 563 -16.32 17.35 3.76
C GLY A 563 -16.10 16.21 4.75
N ARG A 564 -16.32 14.96 4.37
CA ARG A 564 -16.04 13.77 5.18
C ARG A 564 -14.80 13.07 4.67
N ALA A 565 -13.76 13.02 5.50
CA ALA A 565 -12.54 12.30 5.20
C ALA A 565 -12.71 10.77 5.26
N ILE A 566 -11.88 10.06 4.52
CA ILE A 566 -11.64 8.61 4.72
C ILE A 566 -11.12 8.33 6.14
N LEU A 567 -11.01 7.06 6.53
CA LEU A 567 -10.15 6.71 7.67
C LEU A 567 -8.70 7.06 7.33
N PRO A 568 -7.93 7.63 8.26
CA PRO A 568 -6.51 7.86 8.05
C PRO A 568 -5.81 6.51 7.84
N THR A 569 -5.17 6.34 6.69
CA THR A 569 -4.67 5.04 6.25
C THR A 569 -3.22 5.15 5.77
N PRO A 570 -2.24 5.26 6.70
CA PRO A 570 -0.81 5.19 6.38
C PRO A 570 -0.42 3.74 6.10
N THR A 571 -0.69 3.26 4.88
CA THR A 571 -0.38 1.90 4.46
C THR A 571 1.13 1.69 4.40
N ILE A 572 1.62 0.59 4.96
CA ILE A 572 3.03 0.20 4.95
C ILE A 572 3.17 -1.11 4.18
N ALA A 573 4.02 -1.13 3.17
CA ALA A 573 4.42 -2.37 2.51
C ALA A 573 5.89 -2.67 2.79
N GLY A 574 6.19 -3.94 3.07
CA GLY A 574 7.50 -4.40 3.46
C GLY A 574 8.08 -5.42 2.49
N VAL A 575 9.41 -5.36 2.33
CA VAL A 575 10.21 -6.37 1.64
C VAL A 575 11.11 -7.05 2.65
N GLY A 576 11.05 -8.39 2.65
CA GLY A 576 11.89 -9.25 3.48
C GLY A 576 12.79 -10.16 2.65
N LEU A 577 13.94 -10.51 3.20
CA LEU A 577 14.90 -11.44 2.59
C LEU A 577 14.86 -12.76 3.36
N VAL A 578 14.62 -13.86 2.66
CA VAL A 578 14.70 -15.21 3.21
C VAL A 578 16.07 -15.79 2.90
N ASP A 579 16.79 -16.28 3.92
CA ASP A 579 18.15 -16.78 3.78
C ASP A 579 18.22 -18.10 3.00
N SER A 580 17.25 -18.99 3.22
CA SER A 580 17.17 -20.27 2.54
C SER A 580 15.70 -20.74 2.40
N PRO A 581 15.37 -21.52 1.36
CA PRO A 581 13.99 -22.01 1.18
C PRO A 581 13.47 -22.85 2.34
N GLU A 582 14.35 -23.49 3.11
CA GLU A 582 13.99 -24.29 4.28
C GLU A 582 13.58 -23.44 5.49
N SER A 583 13.89 -22.14 5.48
CA SER A 583 13.45 -21.19 6.51
C SER A 583 12.05 -20.62 6.25
N ILE A 584 11.44 -20.92 5.08
CA ILE A 584 10.11 -20.45 4.74
C ILE A 584 9.08 -21.13 5.64
N VAL A 585 8.28 -20.32 6.32
CA VAL A 585 7.18 -20.74 7.19
C VAL A 585 5.86 -20.22 6.60
N THR A 586 4.74 -20.86 6.92
CA THR A 586 3.39 -20.43 6.53
C THR A 586 2.46 -20.49 7.73
N SER A 587 1.35 -19.74 7.67
CA SER A 587 0.43 -19.57 8.80
C SER A 587 -0.31 -20.83 9.23
N PHE A 588 -0.67 -21.73 8.33
CA PHE A 588 -1.54 -22.86 8.61
C PHE A 588 -0.83 -24.04 9.29
N PHE A 589 -1.54 -24.75 10.17
CA PHE A 589 -1.09 -25.97 10.85
C PHE A 589 -0.75 -27.08 9.85
N LYS A 590 0.19 -27.98 10.21
CA LYS A 590 0.70 -29.00 9.28
C LYS A 590 0.26 -30.40 9.63
N GLU A 591 0.53 -30.86 10.83
CA GLU A 591 0.37 -32.26 11.20
C GLU A 591 -0.21 -32.42 12.61
N ALA A 592 -1.04 -33.43 12.79
CA ALA A 592 -1.54 -33.81 14.10
C ALA A 592 -0.40 -34.21 15.05
N GLY A 593 -0.46 -33.69 16.26
CA GLY A 593 0.58 -33.88 17.27
C GLY A 593 1.57 -32.74 17.42
N ASP A 594 1.61 -31.81 16.46
CA ASP A 594 2.34 -30.54 16.62
C ASP A 594 1.79 -29.77 17.84
N VAL A 595 2.68 -29.14 18.60
CA VAL A 595 2.32 -28.34 19.78
C VAL A 595 2.02 -26.91 19.34
N VAL A 596 0.90 -26.37 19.77
CA VAL A 596 0.52 -24.95 19.54
C VAL A 596 1.08 -24.10 20.66
N VAL A 597 1.87 -23.08 20.32
CA VAL A 597 2.47 -22.15 21.26
C VAL A 597 2.07 -20.73 20.87
N LEU A 598 1.69 -19.91 21.86
CA LEU A 598 1.52 -18.48 21.74
C LEU A 598 2.79 -17.78 22.22
N PHE A 599 3.38 -16.95 21.37
CA PHE A 599 4.35 -15.94 21.78
C PHE A 599 3.62 -14.60 22.01
N GLY A 600 4.02 -13.86 23.04
CA GLY A 600 3.31 -12.70 23.57
C GLY A 600 2.30 -13.07 24.65
N GLU A 601 1.81 -12.05 25.37
CA GLU A 601 0.85 -12.25 26.46
C GLU A 601 -0.58 -12.38 25.92
N PRO A 602 -1.33 -13.40 26.35
CA PRO A 602 -2.77 -13.41 26.11
C PRO A 602 -3.40 -12.26 26.90
N SER A 603 -4.19 -11.43 26.25
CA SER A 603 -4.79 -10.26 26.88
C SER A 603 -6.29 -10.44 27.10
N ALA A 604 -6.73 -10.30 28.34
CA ALA A 604 -8.13 -10.20 28.72
C ALA A 604 -8.56 -8.74 29.00
N ASP A 605 -7.74 -7.78 28.63
CA ASP A 605 -8.02 -6.35 28.79
C ASP A 605 -9.05 -5.89 27.74
N PRO A 606 -10.22 -5.39 28.15
CA PRO A 606 -11.23 -4.89 27.20
C PRO A 606 -10.75 -3.74 26.30
N ALA A 607 -9.72 -3.00 26.69
CA ALA A 607 -9.12 -1.96 25.85
C ALA A 607 -8.59 -2.53 24.51
N THR A 608 -8.19 -3.82 24.48
CA THR A 608 -7.72 -4.46 23.25
C THR A 608 -8.79 -4.69 22.19
N LEU A 609 -10.06 -4.47 22.52
CA LEU A 609 -11.17 -4.48 21.57
C LEU A 609 -11.33 -3.16 20.82
N GLY A 610 -10.71 -2.07 21.32
CA GLY A 610 -10.85 -0.73 20.76
C GLY A 610 -10.33 -0.64 19.32
N GLY A 611 -11.16 -0.14 18.40
CA GLY A 611 -10.84 -0.07 16.97
C GLY A 611 -10.83 -1.39 16.23
N GLY A 612 -10.97 -2.52 16.95
CA GLY A 612 -10.92 -3.87 16.38
C GLY A 612 -12.21 -4.28 15.64
N GLU A 613 -12.12 -5.36 14.88
CA GLU A 613 -13.21 -5.89 14.05
C GLU A 613 -14.44 -6.30 14.86
N TYR A 614 -14.21 -6.93 16.02
CA TYR A 614 -15.30 -7.31 16.92
C TYR A 614 -16.13 -6.10 17.36
N LEU A 615 -15.46 -5.08 17.90
CA LEU A 615 -16.16 -3.92 18.45
C LEU A 615 -16.82 -3.08 17.34
N ALA A 616 -16.16 -2.91 16.22
CA ALA A 616 -16.72 -2.21 15.06
C ALA A 616 -18.01 -2.90 14.57
N ARG A 617 -18.02 -4.23 14.49
CA ARG A 617 -19.19 -5.01 14.08
C ARG A 617 -20.27 -5.03 15.16
N ALA A 618 -19.94 -5.34 16.41
CA ALA A 618 -20.91 -5.51 17.49
C ALA A 618 -21.58 -4.19 17.92
N SER A 619 -20.84 -3.07 17.86
CA SER A 619 -21.40 -1.75 18.16
C SER A 619 -22.07 -1.06 16.97
N GLY A 620 -21.68 -1.43 15.73
CA GLY A 620 -22.10 -0.74 14.51
C GLY A 620 -21.58 0.70 14.38
N ARG A 621 -20.61 1.12 15.19
CA ARG A 621 -20.14 2.50 15.31
C ARG A 621 -18.80 2.77 14.58
N GLY A 622 -18.17 1.74 14.02
CA GLY A 622 -16.86 1.85 13.37
C GLY A 622 -15.72 2.05 14.39
N ALA A 623 -14.89 3.08 14.19
CA ALA A 623 -13.75 3.35 15.07
C ALA A 623 -14.20 3.90 16.43
N VAL A 624 -14.22 3.04 17.45
CA VAL A 624 -14.59 3.36 18.84
C VAL A 624 -13.77 2.55 19.83
N GLY A 625 -13.66 3.04 21.05
CA GLY A 625 -12.89 2.47 22.16
C GLY A 625 -11.46 2.98 22.18
N ASP A 626 -10.74 2.67 23.25
CA ASP A 626 -9.31 2.98 23.33
C ASP A 626 -8.54 2.01 22.43
N PRO A 627 -7.66 2.50 21.54
CA PRO A 627 -6.86 1.60 20.72
C PRO A 627 -5.82 0.89 21.57
N PRO A 628 -5.41 -0.34 21.20
CA PRO A 628 -4.32 -1.01 21.90
C PRO A 628 -3.02 -0.22 21.77
N VAL A 629 -2.16 -0.32 22.77
CA VAL A 629 -0.85 0.35 22.82
C VAL A 629 0.24 -0.68 22.52
N ILE A 630 1.13 -0.35 21.57
CA ILE A 630 2.25 -1.21 21.22
C ILE A 630 3.49 -0.90 22.06
N ASP A 631 4.11 -1.93 22.62
CA ASP A 631 5.47 -1.89 23.18
C ASP A 631 6.47 -2.30 22.08
N LEU A 632 7.12 -1.32 21.49
CA LEU A 632 8.06 -1.54 20.37
C LEU A 632 9.29 -2.36 20.78
N ASP A 633 9.71 -2.35 22.05
CA ASP A 633 10.80 -3.19 22.52
C ASP A 633 10.37 -4.66 22.68
N ALA A 634 9.15 -4.88 23.17
CA ALA A 634 8.56 -6.23 23.19
C ALA A 634 8.36 -6.76 21.77
N GLU A 635 7.86 -5.94 20.84
CA GLU A 635 7.68 -6.28 19.44
C GLU A 635 9.00 -6.68 18.78
N ARG A 636 10.06 -5.90 18.98
CA ARG A 636 11.40 -6.18 18.44
C ARG A 636 11.95 -7.51 18.95
N ARG A 637 11.77 -7.82 20.26
CA ARG A 637 12.20 -9.12 20.83
C ARG A 637 11.41 -10.27 20.23
N LEU A 638 10.09 -10.11 20.08
CA LEU A 638 9.21 -11.09 19.46
C LEU A 638 9.63 -11.39 18.01
N GLN A 639 9.78 -10.39 17.19
CA GLN A 639 10.17 -10.53 15.79
C GLN A 639 11.56 -11.19 15.67
N GLY A 640 12.51 -10.79 16.52
CA GLY A 640 13.84 -11.42 16.58
C GLY A 640 13.78 -12.91 16.91
N LEU A 641 12.95 -13.29 17.89
CA LEU A 641 12.72 -14.69 18.27
C LEU A 641 12.10 -15.50 17.12
N VAL A 642 11.03 -15.00 16.51
CA VAL A 642 10.34 -15.71 15.42
C VAL A 642 11.30 -15.97 14.26
N LEU A 643 12.08 -14.95 13.88
CA LEU A 643 13.07 -15.07 12.80
C LEU A 643 14.19 -16.05 13.14
N GLU A 644 14.72 -16.03 14.38
CA GLU A 644 15.71 -16.98 14.86
C GLU A 644 15.20 -18.43 14.76
N LEU A 645 13.98 -18.66 15.24
CA LEU A 645 13.36 -20.00 15.23
C LEU A 645 13.04 -20.48 13.81
N ALA A 646 12.61 -19.59 12.91
CA ALA A 646 12.38 -19.90 11.50
C ALA A 646 13.70 -20.31 10.82
N ARG A 647 14.75 -19.51 10.97
CA ARG A 647 16.11 -19.80 10.47
C ARG A 647 16.66 -21.12 11.05
N GLY A 648 16.37 -21.38 12.32
CA GLY A 648 16.71 -22.62 13.01
C GLY A 648 15.84 -23.82 12.62
N ARG A 649 14.83 -23.65 11.73
CA ARG A 649 13.89 -24.69 11.29
C ARG A 649 13.13 -25.33 12.46
N ARG A 650 12.82 -24.53 13.48
CA ARG A 650 12.11 -24.99 14.69
C ARG A 650 10.60 -24.80 14.57
N LEU A 651 10.13 -23.98 13.65
CA LEU A 651 8.72 -23.68 13.43
C LEU A 651 8.14 -24.57 12.34
N ARG A 652 6.94 -25.07 12.57
CA ARG A 652 6.10 -25.77 11.58
C ARG A 652 5.13 -24.79 10.92
N SER A 653 4.56 -23.89 11.71
CA SER A 653 3.78 -22.75 11.27
C SER A 653 4.05 -21.54 12.15
N ALA A 654 3.79 -20.35 11.61
CA ALA A 654 3.76 -19.09 12.33
C ALA A 654 2.67 -18.20 11.72
N HIS A 655 1.88 -17.57 12.57
CA HIS A 655 0.81 -16.66 12.18
C HIS A 655 0.69 -15.54 13.20
N ASP A 656 0.67 -14.32 12.75
CA ASP A 656 0.48 -13.19 13.64
C ASP A 656 -0.95 -13.13 14.19
N VAL A 657 -1.13 -12.47 15.32
CA VAL A 657 -2.45 -12.26 15.94
C VAL A 657 -2.80 -10.80 15.77
N SER A 658 -3.63 -10.50 14.79
CA SER A 658 -4.02 -9.15 14.37
C SER A 658 -5.54 -9.00 14.30
N ASP A 659 -6.08 -8.67 13.13
CA ASP A 659 -7.51 -8.43 12.89
C ASP A 659 -8.38 -9.59 13.40
N GLY A 660 -9.35 -9.27 14.26
CA GLY A 660 -10.26 -10.26 14.86
C GLY A 660 -9.70 -11.04 16.05
N GLY A 661 -8.41 -10.89 16.40
CA GLY A 661 -7.78 -11.41 17.61
C GLY A 661 -7.43 -12.89 17.59
N LEU A 662 -7.10 -13.43 18.77
CA LEU A 662 -6.52 -14.77 18.93
C LEU A 662 -7.40 -15.91 18.40
N ALA A 663 -8.72 -15.83 18.60
CA ALA A 663 -9.63 -16.88 18.15
C ALA A 663 -9.72 -16.97 16.61
N ILE A 664 -9.67 -15.82 15.94
CA ILE A 664 -9.61 -15.74 14.46
C ILE A 664 -8.28 -16.30 13.98
N ALA A 665 -7.16 -15.87 14.53
CA ALA A 665 -5.84 -16.38 14.14
C ALA A 665 -5.71 -17.90 14.28
N LEU A 666 -6.23 -18.47 15.38
CA LEU A 666 -6.27 -19.91 15.58
C LEU A 666 -7.15 -20.62 14.52
N ALA A 667 -8.27 -20.01 14.16
CA ALA A 667 -9.16 -20.57 13.15
C ALA A 667 -8.52 -20.53 11.75
N GLU A 668 -7.86 -19.44 11.39
CA GLU A 668 -7.11 -19.28 10.14
C GLU A 668 -5.96 -20.30 10.04
N CYS A 669 -5.26 -20.58 11.15
CA CYS A 669 -4.28 -21.65 11.17
C CYS A 669 -4.86 -23.02 10.82
N CYS A 670 -6.14 -23.26 11.09
CA CYS A 670 -6.81 -24.54 10.79
C CYS A 670 -7.23 -24.65 9.33
N VAL A 671 -7.57 -23.55 8.63
CA VAL A 671 -8.23 -23.56 7.31
C VAL A 671 -7.44 -22.85 6.20
N GLY A 672 -6.32 -22.23 6.53
CA GLY A 672 -5.53 -21.40 5.59
C GLY A 672 -4.68 -22.17 4.59
N GLY A 673 -4.67 -23.51 4.63
CA GLY A 673 -3.82 -24.34 3.78
C GLY A 673 -4.18 -24.30 2.29
N PRO A 674 -3.21 -24.57 1.40
CA PRO A 674 -3.43 -24.56 -0.05
C PRO A 674 -4.30 -25.70 -0.56
N ASP A 675 -4.52 -26.72 0.25
CA ASP A 675 -5.38 -27.88 -0.01
C ASP A 675 -6.38 -28.06 1.14
N PRO A 676 -7.63 -27.63 0.98
CA PRO A 676 -8.67 -27.74 2.02
C PRO A 676 -8.90 -29.18 2.55
N ARG A 677 -8.49 -30.20 1.78
CA ARG A 677 -8.59 -31.60 2.23
C ARG A 677 -7.59 -31.95 3.32
N ARG A 678 -6.58 -31.10 3.53
CA ARG A 678 -5.53 -31.21 4.55
C ARG A 678 -5.76 -30.30 5.74
N ASP A 679 -6.89 -29.60 5.79
CA ASP A 679 -7.25 -28.79 6.95
C ASP A 679 -7.26 -29.65 8.21
N VAL A 680 -6.57 -29.15 9.23
CA VAL A 680 -6.34 -29.83 10.49
C VAL A 680 -6.82 -28.94 11.61
N GLY A 681 -7.66 -29.49 12.49
CA GLY A 681 -8.12 -28.80 13.69
C GLY A 681 -7.05 -28.66 14.77
N ALA A 682 -7.44 -28.05 15.86
CA ALA A 682 -6.61 -27.92 17.05
C ALA A 682 -7.46 -27.94 18.32
N ARG A 683 -6.86 -28.45 19.41
CA ARG A 683 -7.40 -28.28 20.77
C ARG A 683 -6.48 -27.35 21.54
N VAL A 684 -7.02 -26.25 22.02
CA VAL A 684 -6.29 -25.25 22.80
C VAL A 684 -7.03 -24.90 24.09
N ASP A 685 -6.27 -24.68 25.16
CA ASP A 685 -6.76 -24.28 26.47
C ASP A 685 -6.24 -22.87 26.79
N LEU A 686 -7.15 -21.94 27.10
CA LEU A 686 -6.86 -20.59 27.52
C LEU A 686 -7.19 -20.43 29.00
N ASP A 687 -6.38 -19.64 29.75
CA ASP A 687 -6.71 -19.34 31.14
C ASP A 687 -7.90 -18.43 31.27
N ALA A 688 -8.81 -18.72 32.17
CA ALA A 688 -9.92 -17.86 32.48
C ALA A 688 -9.45 -16.47 32.95
N PRO A 689 -10.03 -15.38 32.45
CA PRO A 689 -9.74 -14.05 32.95
C PRO A 689 -10.22 -13.89 34.41
N GLY A 690 -9.34 -13.38 35.28
CA GLY A 690 -9.62 -13.16 36.70
C GLY A 690 -9.18 -14.32 37.59
N GLY A 691 -8.53 -13.99 38.73
CA GLY A 691 -8.24 -14.96 39.81
C GLY A 691 -9.50 -15.50 40.46
N PRO A 692 -9.41 -16.48 41.35
CA PRO A 692 -10.55 -16.95 42.12
C PRO A 692 -11.20 -15.78 42.88
N PRO A 693 -12.53 -15.80 43.03
CA PRO A 693 -13.21 -14.73 43.78
C PRO A 693 -12.56 -14.60 45.15
N SER A 694 -12.33 -13.37 45.59
CA SER A 694 -11.71 -13.05 46.89
C SER A 694 -12.63 -13.37 48.10
N HIS A 695 -13.41 -14.42 48.01
CA HIS A 695 -14.24 -14.93 49.10
C HIS A 695 -13.63 -16.19 49.66
N ALA A 696 -12.53 -16.00 50.38
CA ALA A 696 -12.16 -16.96 51.42
C ALA A 696 -12.62 -16.35 52.76
N SER A 697 -13.67 -16.96 53.32
CA SER A 697 -14.03 -16.99 54.73
C SER A 697 -14.40 -15.67 55.42
N ASP A 698 -15.71 -15.36 55.49
CA ASP A 698 -16.31 -14.93 56.73
C ASP A 698 -17.52 -15.81 57.06
N PRO A 699 -17.51 -16.59 58.17
CA PRO A 699 -18.61 -17.43 58.55
C PRO A 699 -19.62 -16.67 59.42
N GLY A 700 -20.12 -15.55 58.93
CA GLY A 700 -21.09 -14.70 59.65
C GLY A 700 -22.33 -14.43 58.78
N GLY A 701 -23.38 -15.16 59.01
CA GLY A 701 -24.64 -15.12 58.27
C GLY A 701 -25.32 -13.75 58.23
N GLY A 702 -25.48 -13.24 57.05
CA GLY A 702 -26.38 -12.20 56.66
C GLY A 702 -26.50 -12.26 55.14
N ARG A 703 -27.67 -12.60 54.59
CA ARG A 703 -27.96 -12.45 53.17
C ARG A 703 -28.00 -10.96 52.82
N ASP A 704 -26.85 -10.41 52.51
CA ASP A 704 -26.73 -9.02 52.08
C ASP A 704 -27.07 -8.94 50.57
N LEU A 705 -28.09 -8.15 50.22
CA LEU A 705 -28.49 -7.89 48.83
C LEU A 705 -27.37 -7.23 48.00
N ARG A 706 -26.33 -6.68 48.64
CA ARG A 706 -25.11 -6.19 48.00
C ARG A 706 -24.32 -7.29 47.27
N GLY A 707 -24.44 -8.53 47.73
CA GLY A 707 -23.77 -9.68 47.11
C GLY A 707 -24.25 -10.05 45.69
N LEU A 708 -25.48 -9.66 45.30
CA LEU A 708 -26.02 -9.92 43.97
C LEU A 708 -25.48 -8.94 42.91
N ASP A 709 -25.34 -7.66 43.28
CA ASP A 709 -24.74 -6.65 42.39
C ASP A 709 -23.23 -6.90 42.21
N ASP A 710 -22.54 -7.31 43.26
CA ASP A 710 -21.12 -7.69 43.19
C ASP A 710 -20.92 -8.96 42.35
N LEU A 711 -21.78 -9.95 42.46
CA LEU A 711 -21.74 -11.18 41.65
C LEU A 711 -22.06 -10.87 40.18
N HIS A 712 -23.05 -10.00 39.92
CA HIS A 712 -23.41 -9.59 38.57
C HIS A 712 -22.25 -8.82 37.92
N ASN A 713 -21.62 -7.91 38.63
CA ASN A 713 -20.45 -7.15 38.16
C ASN A 713 -19.25 -8.06 37.91
N ASP A 714 -19.02 -9.09 38.76
CA ASP A 714 -17.93 -10.05 38.57
C ASP A 714 -18.16 -10.94 37.34
N LEU A 715 -19.40 -11.44 37.15
CA LEU A 715 -19.78 -12.20 35.93
C LEU A 715 -19.63 -11.35 34.67
N HIS A 716 -20.06 -10.09 34.68
CA HIS A 716 -19.91 -9.17 33.58
C HIS A 716 -18.42 -8.97 33.22
N LYS A 717 -17.57 -8.70 34.20
CA LYS A 717 -16.12 -8.54 34.01
C LYS A 717 -15.46 -9.80 33.42
N ARG A 718 -15.85 -10.99 33.91
CA ARG A 718 -15.33 -12.27 33.39
C ARG A 718 -15.74 -12.49 31.94
N SER A 719 -16.99 -12.24 31.60
CA SER A 719 -17.51 -12.40 30.24
C SER A 719 -16.87 -11.39 29.29
N LEU A 720 -16.67 -10.13 29.72
CA LEU A 720 -15.97 -9.12 28.96
C LEU A 720 -14.49 -9.46 28.76
N GLY A 721 -13.81 -9.95 29.81
CA GLY A 721 -12.45 -10.43 29.72
C GLY A 721 -12.29 -11.64 28.80
N ALA A 722 -13.25 -12.57 28.78
CA ALA A 722 -13.27 -13.68 27.82
C ALA A 722 -13.45 -13.16 26.37
N THR A 723 -14.33 -12.17 26.17
CA THR A 723 -14.51 -11.52 24.86
C THR A 723 -13.21 -10.87 24.38
N ALA A 724 -12.52 -10.15 25.27
CA ALA A 724 -11.23 -9.53 24.96
C ALA A 724 -10.13 -10.57 24.67
N LEU A 725 -10.11 -11.68 25.42
CA LEU A 725 -9.15 -12.77 25.22
C LEU A 725 -9.31 -13.40 23.81
N PHE A 726 -10.55 -13.53 23.32
CA PHE A 726 -10.84 -14.13 22.02
C PHE A 726 -10.64 -13.15 20.88
N PHE A 727 -11.20 -11.95 20.98
CA PHE A 727 -11.38 -11.01 19.88
C PHE A 727 -10.59 -9.70 20.04
N GLY A 728 -9.81 -9.57 21.12
CA GLY A 728 -8.97 -8.40 21.34
C GLY A 728 -7.76 -8.41 20.41
N GLU A 729 -7.52 -7.28 19.75
CA GLU A 729 -6.44 -7.10 18.76
C GLU A 729 -5.18 -6.50 19.42
N ALA A 730 -4.76 -7.05 20.59
CA ALA A 730 -3.51 -6.64 21.21
C ALA A 730 -2.32 -6.96 20.30
N PRO A 731 -1.39 -6.01 20.06
CA PRO A 731 -0.23 -6.25 19.23
C PRO A 731 0.79 -7.21 19.87
N SER A 732 1.85 -7.50 19.14
CA SER A 732 3.02 -8.30 19.61
C SER A 732 2.66 -9.71 20.05
N ARG A 733 1.84 -10.41 19.26
CA ARG A 733 1.47 -11.80 19.49
C ARG A 733 1.61 -12.63 18.20
N VAL A 734 2.13 -13.86 18.33
CA VAL A 734 2.26 -14.81 17.21
C VAL A 734 1.86 -16.21 17.69
N VAL A 735 0.98 -16.88 16.95
CA VAL A 735 0.68 -18.30 17.13
C VAL A 735 1.64 -19.11 16.28
N VAL A 736 2.34 -20.08 16.90
CA VAL A 736 3.21 -21.01 16.17
C VAL A 736 2.82 -22.44 16.44
N SER A 737 3.11 -23.34 15.50
CA SER A 737 3.13 -24.76 15.77
C SER A 737 4.56 -25.30 15.65
N VAL A 738 4.90 -26.26 16.51
CA VAL A 738 6.24 -26.85 16.61
C VAL A 738 6.14 -28.34 16.81
N LEU A 739 7.16 -29.08 16.39
CA LEU A 739 7.25 -30.49 16.74
C LEU A 739 7.28 -30.65 18.27
N ARG A 740 6.61 -31.67 18.79
CA ARG A 740 6.55 -31.92 20.23
C ARG A 740 7.94 -32.00 20.89
N ASP A 741 8.90 -32.64 20.22
CA ASP A 741 10.27 -32.79 20.72
C ASP A 741 11.03 -31.43 20.74
N HIS A 742 10.56 -30.45 20.00
CA HIS A 742 11.15 -29.09 19.97
C HIS A 742 10.47 -28.10 20.93
N ALA A 743 9.29 -28.43 21.48
CA ALA A 743 8.49 -27.48 22.27
C ALA A 743 9.28 -26.92 23.47
N GLY A 744 10.00 -27.77 24.19
CA GLY A 744 10.85 -27.33 25.32
C GLY A 744 11.97 -26.37 24.92
N ASP A 745 12.65 -26.63 23.80
CA ASP A 745 13.71 -25.77 23.26
C ASP A 745 13.17 -24.41 22.84
N VAL A 746 11.99 -24.40 22.20
CA VAL A 746 11.29 -23.18 21.74
C VAL A 746 10.88 -22.32 22.93
N LEU A 747 10.28 -22.89 23.97
CA LEU A 747 9.94 -22.15 25.19
C LEU A 747 11.18 -21.62 25.92
N ALA A 748 12.27 -22.40 25.95
CA ALA A 748 13.54 -21.93 26.50
C ALA A 748 14.16 -20.79 25.67
N ALA A 749 14.04 -20.82 24.33
CA ALA A 749 14.49 -19.73 23.46
C ALA A 749 13.67 -18.45 23.72
N ALA A 750 12.35 -18.57 23.84
CA ALA A 750 11.49 -17.45 24.18
C ALA A 750 11.86 -16.80 25.53
N ALA A 751 12.09 -17.63 26.55
CA ALA A 751 12.54 -17.16 27.87
C ALA A 751 13.88 -16.40 27.80
N ARG A 752 14.84 -16.90 27.02
CA ARG A 752 16.14 -16.21 26.81
C ARG A 752 16.00 -14.88 26.10
N ALA A 753 15.07 -14.82 25.13
CA ALA A 753 14.76 -13.58 24.40
C ALA A 753 13.91 -12.58 25.22
N GLY A 754 13.44 -12.97 26.41
CA GLY A 754 12.52 -12.16 27.20
C GLY A 754 11.16 -11.99 26.54
N VAL A 755 10.72 -13.00 25.77
CA VAL A 755 9.40 -13.04 25.11
C VAL A 755 8.51 -13.99 25.93
N PRO A 756 7.36 -13.52 26.42
CA PRO A 756 6.37 -14.39 27.01
C PRO A 756 5.97 -15.49 26.03
N ALA A 757 5.93 -16.72 26.49
CA ALA A 757 5.59 -17.87 25.64
C ALA A 757 4.82 -18.92 26.44
N ARG A 758 3.81 -19.51 25.80
CA ARG A 758 2.95 -20.48 26.44
C ARG A 758 2.50 -21.55 25.46
N GLU A 759 2.57 -22.80 25.88
CA GLU A 759 1.89 -23.90 25.20
C GLU A 759 0.37 -23.73 25.40
N LEU A 760 -0.36 -23.65 24.29
CA LEU A 760 -1.82 -23.55 24.30
C LEU A 760 -2.48 -24.91 24.14
N GLY A 761 -1.84 -25.85 23.41
CA GLY A 761 -2.44 -27.14 23.14
C GLY A 761 -1.79 -27.88 21.98
N VAL A 762 -2.58 -28.67 21.26
CA VAL A 762 -2.08 -29.52 20.18
C VAL A 762 -2.92 -29.42 18.92
N VAL A 763 -2.25 -29.52 17.79
CA VAL A 763 -2.84 -29.67 16.45
C VAL A 763 -3.44 -31.09 16.35
N GLY A 764 -4.64 -31.20 15.81
CA GLY A 764 -5.26 -32.51 15.56
C GLY A 764 -6.79 -32.44 15.46
N GLY A 765 -7.36 -33.53 14.98
CA GLY A 765 -8.79 -33.61 14.73
C GLY A 765 -9.22 -32.84 13.48
N ARG A 766 -10.52 -32.60 13.39
CA ARG A 766 -11.17 -31.87 12.28
C ARG A 766 -12.01 -30.71 12.79
N SER A 767 -11.74 -30.23 13.97
CA SER A 767 -12.41 -29.11 14.60
C SER A 767 -11.42 -28.25 15.38
N LEU A 768 -11.68 -26.97 15.48
CA LEU A 768 -11.03 -26.08 16.43
C LEU A 768 -11.84 -26.14 17.73
N SER A 769 -11.19 -26.56 18.82
CA SER A 769 -11.77 -26.56 20.16
C SER A 769 -10.97 -25.62 21.04
N ILE A 770 -11.61 -24.55 21.52
CA ILE A 770 -11.01 -23.61 22.45
C ILE A 770 -11.72 -23.73 23.79
N ALA A 771 -11.00 -24.16 24.83
CA ALA A 771 -11.52 -24.23 26.19
C ALA A 771 -10.97 -23.09 27.04
N ILE A 772 -11.84 -22.47 27.84
CA ILE A 772 -11.43 -21.51 28.88
C ILE A 772 -11.36 -22.29 30.20
N ALA A 773 -10.17 -22.66 30.64
CA ALA A 773 -9.95 -23.42 31.84
C ALA A 773 -9.84 -22.50 33.06
N PRO A 774 -10.51 -22.82 34.22
CA PRO A 774 -10.22 -22.16 35.48
C PRO A 774 -8.79 -22.49 35.92
N ARG A 775 -8.06 -21.50 36.47
CA ARG A 775 -6.66 -21.66 36.95
C ARG A 775 -6.44 -22.69 38.08
N ARG A 776 -7.47 -23.42 38.50
CA ARG A 776 -7.39 -24.51 39.53
C ARG A 776 -8.08 -25.78 39.05
N ALA A 777 -7.44 -26.89 39.36
CA ALA A 777 -7.81 -28.26 39.01
C ALA A 777 -9.13 -28.80 39.63
N ASP A 778 -9.96 -27.97 40.26
CA ASP A 778 -11.04 -28.44 41.14
C ASP A 778 -12.46 -28.11 40.63
N LEU A 779 -12.65 -27.69 39.40
CA LEU A 779 -13.98 -27.39 38.83
C LEU A 779 -14.31 -28.23 37.61
N GLU A 780 -15.47 -28.85 37.67
CA GLU A 780 -16.00 -29.76 36.65
C GLU A 780 -16.20 -29.02 35.31
N LYS A 781 -15.69 -29.64 34.22
CA LYS A 781 -15.80 -29.33 32.79
C LYS A 781 -15.65 -27.89 32.38
N PRO A 782 -14.58 -27.54 31.64
CA PRO A 782 -14.42 -26.24 31.01
C PRO A 782 -15.52 -26.03 29.98
N ASP A 783 -16.00 -24.76 29.83
CA ASP A 783 -16.82 -24.36 28.69
C ASP A 783 -15.93 -24.46 27.43
N ALA A 784 -16.21 -25.44 26.58
CA ALA A 784 -15.47 -25.67 25.36
C ALA A 784 -16.30 -25.25 24.14
N ILE A 785 -15.68 -24.48 23.27
CA ILE A 785 -16.22 -24.15 21.97
C ILE A 785 -15.65 -25.12 20.97
N GLU A 786 -16.50 -25.84 20.25
CA GLU A 786 -16.07 -26.76 19.20
C GLU A 786 -16.58 -26.29 17.85
N LEU A 787 -15.65 -25.97 16.93
CA LEU A 787 -15.95 -25.57 15.56
C LEU A 787 -15.38 -26.58 14.57
N VAL A 788 -16.23 -27.05 13.67
CA VAL A 788 -15.82 -27.96 12.60
C VAL A 788 -15.23 -27.11 11.46
N PRO A 789 -13.98 -27.37 10.98
CA PRO A 789 -13.34 -26.58 9.91
C PRO A 789 -14.20 -26.42 8.66
N GLN A 790 -15.03 -27.39 8.33
CA GLN A 790 -15.96 -27.28 7.19
C GLN A 790 -17.00 -26.18 7.38
N SER A 791 -17.57 -26.02 8.58
CA SER A 791 -18.52 -24.92 8.85
C SER A 791 -17.82 -23.57 8.87
N PHE A 792 -16.58 -23.52 9.36
CA PHE A 792 -15.76 -22.31 9.35
C PHE A 792 -15.33 -21.94 7.92
N GLY A 793 -14.87 -22.93 7.13
CA GLY A 793 -14.51 -22.73 5.73
C GLY A 793 -15.72 -22.34 4.86
N ASP A 794 -16.91 -22.90 5.14
CA ASP A 794 -18.14 -22.56 4.45
C ASP A 794 -18.66 -21.15 4.79
N GLU A 795 -18.55 -20.69 6.02
CA GLU A 795 -18.88 -19.34 6.45
C GLU A 795 -17.90 -18.31 5.86
N CYS A 796 -16.62 -18.58 5.90
CA CYS A 796 -15.61 -17.74 5.26
C CYS A 796 -15.73 -17.70 3.72
N ALA A 797 -16.24 -18.78 3.10
CA ALA A 797 -16.50 -18.85 1.66
C ALA A 797 -17.83 -18.20 1.26
N HIS A 798 -18.75 -18.01 2.21
CA HIS A 798 -20.11 -17.48 2.00
C HIS A 798 -20.21 -15.96 2.28
N THR A 799 -19.15 -15.18 2.14
CA THR A 799 -19.35 -13.76 1.84
C THR A 799 -20.33 -13.69 0.66
N PRO A 800 -21.39 -12.87 0.71
CA PRO A 800 -22.56 -13.04 -0.15
C PRO A 800 -22.09 -13.17 -1.61
N ARG A 801 -22.15 -14.37 -2.14
CA ARG A 801 -22.28 -14.55 -3.56
C ARG A 801 -23.60 -13.84 -3.89
N THR A 802 -23.51 -12.55 -4.14
CA THR A 802 -24.51 -11.92 -4.97
C THR A 802 -24.60 -12.83 -6.18
N ARG A 803 -25.65 -13.63 -6.26
CA ARG A 803 -26.01 -14.36 -7.47
C ARG A 803 -26.31 -13.30 -8.52
N VAL A 804 -25.27 -12.73 -9.09
CA VAL A 804 -25.34 -12.08 -10.37
C VAL A 804 -25.37 -13.26 -11.35
N ARG A 805 -26.54 -13.69 -11.74
CA ARG A 805 -26.69 -14.41 -13.00
C ARG A 805 -26.02 -13.50 -14.03
N PRO A 806 -25.06 -13.98 -14.83
CA PRO A 806 -24.70 -13.27 -16.03
C PRO A 806 -25.97 -13.27 -16.89
N ASP A 807 -26.64 -12.13 -16.99
CA ASP A 807 -27.45 -11.86 -18.14
C ASP A 807 -26.48 -11.83 -19.32
N LEU A 808 -26.36 -12.97 -19.96
CA LEU A 808 -25.89 -13.08 -21.32
C LEU A 808 -26.93 -12.30 -22.15
N GLY A 809 -26.73 -10.99 -22.26
CA GLY A 809 -27.43 -10.17 -23.22
C GLY A 809 -27.23 -10.82 -24.60
N GLU A 810 -28.34 -11.25 -25.17
CA GLU A 810 -28.41 -11.70 -26.54
C GLU A 810 -27.65 -10.73 -27.46
N GLN A 811 -26.54 -11.22 -28.02
CA GLN A 811 -25.94 -10.59 -29.19
C GLN A 811 -26.96 -10.66 -30.31
N ARG A 812 -27.69 -9.57 -30.49
CA ARG A 812 -28.42 -9.38 -31.75
C ARG A 812 -27.39 -9.18 -32.84
N SER A 813 -27.30 -10.16 -33.69
CA SER A 813 -26.62 -10.06 -34.97
C SER A 813 -27.19 -8.87 -35.75
N VAL A 814 -26.35 -7.87 -36.01
CA VAL A 814 -26.63 -6.88 -37.04
C VAL A 814 -26.01 -7.40 -38.33
N ASP A 815 -26.77 -8.20 -39.05
CA ASP A 815 -26.55 -8.39 -40.46
C ASP A 815 -27.26 -7.27 -41.23
N GLY A 816 -26.56 -6.59 -42.07
CA GLY A 816 -27.08 -5.99 -43.29
C GLY A 816 -27.12 -4.44 -43.35
N ARG A 817 -26.13 -3.93 -43.90
CA ARG A 817 -25.87 -2.92 -44.96
C ARG A 817 -24.91 -1.84 -44.61
#